data_db98269e8cb440aeebb5ebffe3137291
#
_entry.id   db98269e8cb440aeebb5ebffe3137291
#
_cell.length_a   1.000
_cell.length_b   1.000
_cell.length_c   1.000
_cell.angle_alpha   90.00
_cell.angle_beta   90.00
_cell.angle_gamma   90.00
#
_symmetry.space_group_name_H-M   'P 1'
#
loop_
_entity.id
_entity.type
_entity.pdbx_description
1 polymer ?
#
loop_
_entity_poly.entity_id
_entity_poly.type
_entity_poly.pdbx_seq_one_letter_code
_entity_poly.pdbx_strand_id
1 'polypeptide(L)'
;MTRPPKLAKFVEAPYPETEKASGRTASVVVQIAISATGAVDAVKVIESAGPAFDEAALVAIRQFLFEPAEINNRPAPIRINYRYDFVIKEEAPTTAQFAGLVKDHQTGEALAGVSIALDTGVTVVTDAAGHFAVDGIEPGKHRVMLSRSDLKALQSEENFEAGKKLEATYEVEFNTPEKDADADSDDLEIVIIAPTLTKQVVSTKVDADQARRVAGTSGDVLKIVENLPGVARATAGSGAVVVWGAAPEDTRVYVDGMRVPLLYHFGGFRSVIHSDFVRSVELIPGGYGAQYGRGLGGLVKVDTRDPASDRLHGSAGLDLIDASVAATGPIANKVSAAIAARRSHLDAILKEVTSRDTSAFFPIPKYYDGQARVRYQPQKHTFVELGGMISSDEVSRTVGNADPAYRKEENKSLSFQRLYLRYETETAEGGKVSAMPWIGWDRSTLTGRFGGTPTVLEVDSRDYGFRASYRGRVAPFLTAEVGLDLEAAMHSARRVGSVTAPPREGDARAFGQPPSDQINLDTWQTAEGSAAPYVEGDFSLFEDKLHVVPGLRLDPQFTSVSKRVPTEGVFAPQGVFTSDTALQPRLAVRYAMSSRVTFKAAFGQYRQAAQPQDLSASFGNPTLQSARATQLLFGGAFELNRNISLETTVFRTTSDGLPVRNPSSSPLIAQALVNGGEGRSYGVQFLLRHELAKGFFGWVAYTILRSERKDAASDAYRLFDFDQTHVLTALASYDLGKGFDIGVRGRYASGYPRTPVVDSYFDSRSATYQPVLGAKNSIRIPEFVELDVRLAKRFKFQSSALEIYLDVQNVSNRKNPEEIAYNADYTQRRYIEGLPILPVLGVKWEF
;
A
#
# COMPACT_ATOMS: atom_id res chain seq x y z
N MET A 1 51.28 29.26 -43.95
CA MET A 1 50.73 29.65 -42.60
C MET A 1 50.50 28.33 -41.87
N THR A 2 51.18 28.18 -40.71
CA THR A 2 51.13 26.93 -39.94
C THR A 2 49.92 26.93 -38.99
N ARG A 3 49.54 28.12 -38.48
CA ARG A 3 48.35 28.30 -37.66
C ARG A 3 47.70 29.67 -37.99
N PRO A 4 46.37 29.69 -38.27
CA PRO A 4 45.64 30.94 -38.45
C PRO A 4 45.44 31.67 -37.10
N PRO A 5 45.25 32.99 -37.11
CA PRO A 5 44.94 33.73 -35.91
C PRO A 5 43.55 33.33 -35.41
N LYS A 6 43.38 33.22 -34.08
CA LYS A 6 42.11 32.91 -33.44
C LYS A 6 41.72 34.04 -32.52
N LEU A 7 40.48 34.51 -32.57
CA LEU A 7 39.96 35.55 -31.66
C LEU A 7 39.97 35.05 -30.22
N ALA A 8 40.80 35.67 -29.36
CA ALA A 8 40.95 35.33 -27.95
C ALA A 8 40.04 36.20 -27.03
N LYS A 9 39.87 37.47 -27.41
CA LYS A 9 38.98 38.39 -26.73
C LYS A 9 38.13 39.16 -27.72
N PHE A 10 36.83 38.96 -27.62
CA PHE A 10 35.79 39.68 -28.33
C PHE A 10 35.33 40.88 -27.50
N VAL A 11 35.11 42.03 -28.11
CA VAL A 11 34.49 43.20 -27.51
C VAL A 11 33.28 43.59 -28.32
N GLU A 12 32.10 43.56 -27.69
CA GLU A 12 30.85 43.89 -28.36
C GLU A 12 30.80 45.39 -28.68
N ALA A 13 30.51 45.73 -29.91
CA ALA A 13 30.29 47.11 -30.31
C ALA A 13 28.90 47.56 -29.86
N PRO A 14 28.77 48.72 -29.21
CA PRO A 14 27.45 49.25 -28.88
C PRO A 14 26.65 49.49 -30.17
N TYR A 15 25.41 49.09 -30.18
CA TYR A 15 24.51 49.38 -31.29
C TYR A 15 24.27 50.90 -31.35
N PRO A 16 24.49 51.59 -32.52
CA PRO A 16 24.37 53.03 -32.60
C PRO A 16 22.97 53.52 -32.25
N GLU A 17 22.83 54.42 -31.28
CA GLU A 17 21.55 54.95 -30.83
C GLU A 17 20.73 55.62 -31.93
N THR A 18 21.40 56.24 -32.90
CA THR A 18 20.75 56.88 -34.05
C THR A 18 20.08 55.90 -34.98
N GLU A 19 20.48 54.66 -34.94
CA GLU A 19 19.96 53.59 -35.82
C GLU A 19 18.99 52.67 -35.08
N LYS A 20 18.83 52.77 -33.73
CA LYS A 20 17.95 51.93 -32.93
C LYS A 20 16.48 52.05 -33.32
N ALA A 21 16.02 53.25 -33.65
CA ALA A 21 14.61 53.49 -34.02
C ALA A 21 14.24 52.87 -35.38
N SER A 22 15.23 52.64 -36.25
CA SER A 22 15.04 52.05 -37.59
C SER A 22 14.99 50.52 -37.57
N GLY A 23 15.44 49.89 -36.48
CA GLY A 23 15.48 48.43 -36.34
C GLY A 23 16.37 47.73 -37.35
N ARG A 24 17.27 48.43 -38.00
CA ARG A 24 18.01 47.95 -39.17
C ARG A 24 19.18 47.06 -38.74
N THR A 25 19.22 45.80 -39.18
CA THR A 25 20.43 44.98 -39.10
C THR A 25 21.47 45.48 -40.11
N ALA A 26 22.75 45.49 -39.70
CA ALA A 26 23.84 45.97 -40.53
C ALA A 26 25.08 45.10 -40.35
N SER A 27 25.89 44.98 -41.38
CA SER A 27 27.16 44.26 -41.36
C SER A 27 28.29 45.17 -41.88
N VAL A 28 29.32 45.30 -41.08
CA VAL A 28 30.53 46.06 -41.46
C VAL A 28 31.66 45.04 -41.74
N VAL A 29 32.26 45.08 -42.90
CA VAL A 29 33.47 44.29 -43.20
C VAL A 29 34.69 45.12 -43.05
N VAL A 30 35.62 44.67 -42.23
CA VAL A 30 36.88 45.36 -41.99
C VAL A 30 38.08 44.48 -42.30
N GLN A 31 39.19 45.09 -42.66
CA GLN A 31 40.50 44.45 -42.69
C GLN A 31 41.23 44.76 -41.40
N ILE A 32 41.59 43.70 -40.64
CA ILE A 32 42.33 43.82 -39.40
C ILE A 32 43.80 43.43 -39.63
N ALA A 33 44.74 44.30 -39.30
CA ALA A 33 46.15 43.97 -39.21
C ALA A 33 46.44 43.49 -37.75
N ILE A 34 46.87 42.24 -37.61
CA ILE A 34 47.17 41.60 -36.31
C ILE A 34 48.68 41.47 -36.22
N SER A 35 49.23 41.92 -35.07
CA SER A 35 50.67 41.87 -34.81
C SER A 35 51.15 40.44 -34.47
N ALA A 36 52.45 40.24 -34.43
CA ALA A 36 53.05 38.98 -33.95
C ALA A 36 52.72 38.66 -32.48
N THR A 37 52.20 39.62 -31.72
CA THR A 37 51.73 39.41 -30.32
C THR A 37 50.23 39.16 -30.22
N GLY A 38 49.49 39.20 -31.33
CA GLY A 38 48.02 39.00 -31.34
C GLY A 38 47.21 40.28 -31.14
N ALA A 39 47.86 41.43 -30.96
CA ALA A 39 47.20 42.74 -30.85
C ALA A 39 46.76 43.27 -32.22
N VAL A 40 45.68 44.05 -32.23
CA VAL A 40 45.22 44.76 -33.45
C VAL A 40 46.01 46.01 -33.65
N ASP A 41 46.86 46.04 -34.69
CA ASP A 41 47.69 47.17 -35.05
C ASP A 41 46.97 48.23 -35.90
N ALA A 42 46.10 47.80 -36.80
CA ALA A 42 45.32 48.69 -37.65
C ALA A 42 44.01 48.00 -38.12
N VAL A 43 42.96 48.80 -38.27
CA VAL A 43 41.68 48.38 -38.80
C VAL A 43 41.26 49.35 -39.88
N LYS A 44 40.85 48.78 -41.04
CA LYS A 44 40.33 49.56 -42.14
C LYS A 44 39.00 48.98 -42.60
N VAL A 45 37.99 49.83 -42.78
CA VAL A 45 36.69 49.43 -43.32
C VAL A 45 36.87 49.10 -44.82
N ILE A 46 36.38 47.94 -45.25
CA ILE A 46 36.35 47.49 -46.61
C ILE A 46 34.98 47.66 -47.23
N GLU A 47 33.93 47.21 -46.44
CA GLU A 47 32.54 47.39 -46.85
C GLU A 47 31.84 48.14 -45.70
N SER A 48 31.30 49.32 -45.99
CA SER A 48 30.65 50.22 -45.06
C SER A 48 29.18 49.90 -44.92
N ALA A 49 28.68 49.95 -43.72
CA ALA A 49 27.26 49.88 -43.44
C ALA A 49 26.61 51.21 -43.06
N GLY A 50 27.44 52.29 -43.14
CA GLY A 50 27.12 53.67 -42.77
C GLY A 50 27.97 54.15 -41.61
N PRO A 51 28.21 55.51 -41.57
CA PRO A 51 29.21 56.09 -40.63
C PRO A 51 29.05 55.67 -39.19
N ALA A 52 27.80 55.57 -38.68
CA ALA A 52 27.55 55.22 -37.28
C ALA A 52 27.92 53.75 -36.97
N PHE A 53 27.61 52.82 -37.85
CA PHE A 53 28.00 51.43 -37.68
C PHE A 53 29.48 51.19 -37.90
N ASP A 54 30.08 51.91 -38.87
CA ASP A 54 31.51 51.78 -39.14
C ASP A 54 32.33 52.22 -37.93
N GLU A 55 31.95 53.36 -37.33
CA GLU A 55 32.66 53.89 -36.16
C GLU A 55 32.51 52.96 -34.94
N ALA A 56 31.33 52.50 -34.68
CA ALA A 56 31.09 51.54 -33.60
C ALA A 56 31.91 50.27 -33.76
N ALA A 57 31.92 49.69 -34.96
CA ALA A 57 32.70 48.49 -35.31
C ALA A 57 34.20 48.73 -35.12
N LEU A 58 34.74 49.90 -35.64
CA LEU A 58 36.14 50.23 -35.54
C LEU A 58 36.62 50.39 -34.08
N VAL A 59 35.80 51.02 -33.23
CA VAL A 59 36.12 51.20 -31.81
C VAL A 59 36.18 49.86 -31.07
N ALA A 60 35.23 48.94 -31.32
CA ALA A 60 35.23 47.64 -30.72
C ALA A 60 36.37 46.74 -31.21
N ILE A 61 36.55 46.63 -32.47
CA ILE A 61 37.55 45.76 -33.12
C ILE A 61 39.00 46.17 -32.77
N ARG A 62 39.28 47.40 -32.50
CA ARG A 62 40.60 47.86 -32.01
C ARG A 62 40.91 47.25 -30.63
N GLN A 63 39.93 46.83 -29.86
CA GLN A 63 40.11 46.24 -28.54
C GLN A 63 40.13 44.70 -28.60
N PHE A 64 39.99 44.09 -29.77
CA PHE A 64 40.10 42.65 -29.95
C PHE A 64 41.51 42.16 -29.63
N LEU A 65 41.60 40.95 -29.11
CA LEU A 65 42.89 40.29 -28.95
C LEU A 65 42.79 38.92 -29.63
N PHE A 66 43.82 38.58 -30.37
CA PHE A 66 43.94 37.33 -31.09
C PHE A 66 45.08 36.48 -30.52
N GLU A 67 44.95 35.17 -30.59
CA GLU A 67 46.10 34.28 -30.59
C GLU A 67 46.86 34.57 -31.94
N PRO A 68 48.19 34.85 -31.93
CA PRO A 68 48.88 35.21 -33.10
C PRO A 68 48.92 34.14 -34.17
N ALA A 69 48.91 34.55 -35.46
CA ALA A 69 49.14 33.63 -36.53
C ALA A 69 50.58 33.09 -36.51
N GLU A 70 50.81 31.92 -36.95
CA GLU A 70 52.14 31.34 -37.07
C GLU A 70 52.49 31.01 -38.49
N ILE A 71 53.68 31.41 -38.88
CA ILE A 71 54.30 31.03 -40.18
C ILE A 71 55.58 30.26 -39.84
N ASN A 72 55.69 29.00 -40.29
CA ASN A 72 56.82 28.14 -39.97
C ASN A 72 57.04 28.01 -38.47
N ASN A 73 55.92 27.88 -37.68
CA ASN A 73 55.88 27.77 -36.23
C ASN A 73 56.48 28.97 -35.46
N ARG A 74 56.51 30.15 -36.09
CA ARG A 74 56.87 31.39 -35.41
C ARG A 74 55.74 32.40 -35.55
N PRO A 75 55.42 33.14 -34.45
CA PRO A 75 54.41 34.19 -34.52
C PRO A 75 54.78 35.24 -35.58
N ALA A 76 53.80 35.54 -36.45
CA ALA A 76 54.00 36.51 -37.52
C ALA A 76 52.81 37.42 -37.69
N PRO A 77 53.02 38.70 -38.09
CA PRO A 77 51.92 39.60 -38.31
C PRO A 77 51.15 39.21 -39.59
N ILE A 78 49.81 39.38 -39.55
CA ILE A 78 48.93 39.01 -40.65
C ILE A 78 47.81 40.02 -40.85
N ARG A 79 47.19 40.02 -42.02
CA ARG A 79 45.97 40.77 -42.27
C ARG A 79 44.86 39.80 -42.58
N ILE A 80 43.69 40.00 -41.88
CA ILE A 80 42.45 39.20 -42.05
C ILE A 80 41.27 40.12 -42.37
N ASN A 81 40.33 39.66 -43.11
CA ASN A 81 39.06 40.34 -43.26
C ASN A 81 38.10 39.77 -42.20
N TYR A 82 37.42 40.65 -41.49
CA TYR A 82 36.47 40.30 -40.45
C TYR A 82 35.14 41.00 -40.69
N ARG A 83 34.03 40.24 -40.58
CA ARG A 83 32.67 40.78 -40.71
C ARG A 83 32.11 40.96 -39.31
N TYR A 84 31.67 42.16 -39.01
CA TYR A 84 30.98 42.49 -37.75
C TYR A 84 29.51 42.71 -38.06
N ASP A 85 28.61 41.86 -37.40
CA ASP A 85 27.18 41.94 -37.62
C ASP A 85 26.52 42.64 -36.42
N PHE A 86 25.76 43.70 -36.68
CA PHE A 86 24.94 44.41 -35.74
C PHE A 86 23.52 43.83 -35.80
N VAL A 87 23.04 43.22 -34.67
CA VAL A 87 21.67 42.75 -34.49
C VAL A 87 21.11 43.40 -33.26
N ILE A 88 19.83 43.79 -33.28
CA ILE A 88 19.12 44.23 -32.10
C ILE A 88 18.81 42.96 -31.31
N LYS A 89 19.34 42.81 -30.09
CA LYS A 89 18.88 41.84 -29.15
C LYS A 89 17.58 42.41 -28.55
N GLU A 90 16.41 41.80 -28.87
CA GLU A 90 15.22 41.99 -28.07
C GLU A 90 15.56 41.50 -26.64
N GLU A 91 15.39 42.36 -25.62
CA GLU A 91 15.42 41.94 -24.25
C GLU A 91 14.33 40.89 -24.08
N ALA A 92 14.70 39.67 -23.67
CA ALA A 92 13.73 38.65 -23.35
C ALA A 92 12.79 39.20 -22.29
N PRO A 93 11.45 38.98 -22.43
CA PRO A 93 10.48 39.47 -21.44
C PRO A 93 10.86 38.94 -20.08
N THR A 94 10.98 39.82 -19.11
CA THR A 94 11.39 39.51 -17.72
C THR A 94 10.23 39.03 -16.86
N THR A 95 9.00 39.13 -17.37
CA THR A 95 7.75 38.81 -16.67
C THR A 95 6.93 37.76 -17.43
N ALA A 96 6.06 37.06 -16.71
CA ALA A 96 5.10 36.10 -17.26
C ALA A 96 3.72 36.73 -17.43
N GLN A 97 2.88 36.04 -18.23
CA GLN A 97 1.46 36.35 -18.40
C GLN A 97 0.61 35.23 -17.81
N PHE A 98 -0.53 35.56 -17.24
CA PHE A 98 -1.47 34.63 -16.67
C PHE A 98 -2.87 34.90 -17.19
N ALA A 99 -3.50 33.91 -17.78
CA ALA A 99 -4.87 34.00 -18.24
C ALA A 99 -5.63 32.72 -17.94
N GLY A 100 -6.93 32.80 -17.86
CA GLY A 100 -7.71 31.63 -17.62
C GLY A 100 -9.21 31.85 -17.63
N LEU A 101 -9.91 30.80 -17.20
CA LEU A 101 -11.38 30.75 -17.15
C LEU A 101 -11.81 30.20 -15.80
N VAL A 102 -12.79 30.86 -15.17
CA VAL A 102 -13.41 30.38 -13.93
C VAL A 102 -14.82 29.90 -14.24
N LYS A 103 -15.13 28.67 -13.80
CA LYS A 103 -16.42 28.01 -14.00
C LYS A 103 -16.99 27.53 -12.68
N ASP A 104 -18.33 27.44 -12.65
CA ASP A 104 -19.03 26.70 -11.60
C ASP A 104 -18.75 25.19 -11.73
N HIS A 105 -18.35 24.58 -10.64
CA HIS A 105 -18.03 23.14 -10.59
C HIS A 105 -19.23 22.24 -10.89
N GLN A 106 -20.43 22.64 -10.51
CA GLN A 106 -21.64 21.80 -10.67
C GLN A 106 -22.28 21.93 -12.04
N THR A 107 -22.39 23.17 -12.55
CA THR A 107 -23.09 23.45 -13.81
C THR A 107 -22.15 23.55 -15.01
N GLY A 108 -20.86 23.83 -14.79
CA GLY A 108 -19.87 24.10 -15.82
C GLY A 108 -20.04 25.49 -16.47
N GLU A 109 -20.95 26.32 -15.96
CA GLU A 109 -21.17 27.68 -16.46
C GLU A 109 -20.02 28.60 -16.04
N ALA A 110 -19.70 29.54 -16.94
CA ALA A 110 -18.64 30.51 -16.68
C ALA A 110 -19.07 31.54 -15.61
N LEU A 111 -18.16 31.86 -14.68
CA LEU A 111 -18.44 32.72 -13.53
C LEU A 111 -17.78 34.09 -13.66
N ALA A 112 -18.63 35.12 -13.81
CA ALA A 112 -18.21 36.53 -13.79
C ALA A 112 -17.99 37.02 -12.36
N GLY A 113 -17.14 38.04 -12.19
CA GLY A 113 -16.98 38.75 -10.92
C GLY A 113 -16.21 37.99 -9.84
N VAL A 114 -15.48 36.92 -10.20
CA VAL A 114 -14.58 36.21 -9.28
C VAL A 114 -13.27 36.97 -9.18
N SER A 115 -12.84 37.31 -7.97
CA SER A 115 -11.56 37.94 -7.70
C SER A 115 -10.45 36.91 -7.67
N ILE A 116 -9.40 37.12 -8.45
CA ILE A 116 -8.18 36.29 -8.51
C ILE A 116 -7.04 37.14 -7.98
N ALA A 117 -6.51 36.79 -6.82
CA ALA A 117 -5.42 37.49 -6.15
C ALA A 117 -4.17 36.61 -6.12
N LEU A 118 -3.03 37.17 -6.50
CA LEU A 118 -1.71 36.55 -6.34
C LEU A 118 -1.05 37.02 -5.03
N ASP A 119 -0.17 36.22 -4.48
CA ASP A 119 0.62 36.55 -3.29
C ASP A 119 1.56 37.75 -3.50
N THR A 120 1.80 38.14 -4.76
CA THR A 120 2.51 39.38 -5.15
C THR A 120 1.69 40.64 -4.96
N GLY A 121 0.41 40.53 -4.57
CA GLY A 121 -0.53 41.65 -4.42
C GLY A 121 -1.30 42.03 -5.70
N VAL A 122 -1.02 41.35 -6.81
CA VAL A 122 -1.78 41.57 -8.07
C VAL A 122 -3.16 40.93 -7.93
N THR A 123 -4.20 41.68 -8.31
CA THR A 123 -5.58 41.18 -8.27
C THR A 123 -6.30 41.52 -9.57
N VAL A 124 -7.02 40.53 -10.12
CA VAL A 124 -7.90 40.69 -11.31
C VAL A 124 -9.25 40.05 -11.04
N VAL A 125 -10.27 40.50 -11.77
CA VAL A 125 -11.64 39.99 -11.64
C VAL A 125 -12.08 39.40 -12.98
N THR A 126 -12.77 38.25 -12.96
CA THR A 126 -13.30 37.65 -14.20
C THR A 126 -14.35 38.50 -14.89
N ASP A 127 -14.32 38.54 -16.21
CA ASP A 127 -15.30 39.19 -17.05
C ASP A 127 -16.64 38.45 -17.14
N ALA A 128 -17.59 38.96 -17.94
CA ALA A 128 -18.91 38.35 -18.09
C ALA A 128 -18.89 36.90 -18.67
N ALA A 129 -17.82 36.50 -19.32
CA ALA A 129 -17.62 35.19 -19.87
C ALA A 129 -16.70 34.31 -18.96
N GLY A 130 -16.43 34.77 -17.73
CA GLY A 130 -15.59 34.05 -16.77
C GLY A 130 -14.08 34.09 -17.04
N HIS A 131 -13.64 34.87 -18.02
CA HIS A 131 -12.21 34.95 -18.35
C HIS A 131 -11.50 36.02 -17.51
N PHE A 132 -10.22 35.77 -17.26
CA PHE A 132 -9.31 36.77 -16.68
C PHE A 132 -7.94 36.75 -17.41
N ALA A 133 -7.21 37.86 -17.34
CA ALA A 133 -5.88 37.99 -17.85
C ALA A 133 -5.08 38.97 -16.98
N VAL A 134 -3.84 38.65 -16.71
CA VAL A 134 -2.88 39.45 -15.94
C VAL A 134 -1.52 39.35 -16.61
N ASP A 135 -0.89 40.54 -16.82
CA ASP A 135 0.45 40.65 -17.35
C ASP A 135 1.42 41.13 -16.23
N GLY A 136 2.70 40.92 -16.46
CA GLY A 136 3.72 41.49 -15.58
C GLY A 136 3.98 40.70 -14.29
N ILE A 137 3.70 39.39 -14.28
CA ILE A 137 3.94 38.55 -13.12
C ILE A 137 5.42 38.16 -13.05
N GLU A 138 6.04 38.28 -11.88
CA GLU A 138 7.42 37.83 -11.68
C GLU A 138 7.52 36.32 -11.87
N PRO A 139 8.56 35.80 -12.54
CA PRO A 139 8.76 34.37 -12.68
C PRO A 139 8.98 33.70 -11.32
N GLY A 140 8.36 32.52 -11.13
CA GLY A 140 8.44 31.76 -9.89
C GLY A 140 7.15 31.08 -9.55
N LYS A 141 7.11 30.44 -8.39
CA LYS A 141 5.89 29.85 -7.83
C LYS A 141 5.12 30.89 -7.02
N HIS A 142 3.89 31.15 -7.44
CA HIS A 142 3.01 32.10 -6.78
C HIS A 142 1.71 31.42 -6.38
N ARG A 143 1.18 31.88 -5.26
CA ARG A 143 -0.09 31.43 -4.74
C ARG A 143 -1.21 32.28 -5.35
N VAL A 144 -2.16 31.60 -5.98
CA VAL A 144 -3.34 32.18 -6.59
C VAL A 144 -4.54 31.90 -5.70
N MET A 145 -5.28 32.92 -5.28
CA MET A 145 -6.49 32.82 -4.48
C MET A 145 -7.70 33.35 -5.28
N LEU A 146 -8.71 32.51 -5.44
CA LEU A 146 -9.98 32.88 -6.05
C LEU A 146 -11.03 33.09 -4.96
N SER A 147 -11.74 34.21 -5.00
CA SER A 147 -12.75 34.53 -4.01
C SER A 147 -13.88 35.39 -4.60
N ARG A 148 -15.10 35.14 -4.12
CA ARG A 148 -16.30 35.96 -4.29
C ARG A 148 -17.20 35.68 -3.08
N SER A 149 -18.05 36.60 -2.67
CA SER A 149 -18.85 36.51 -1.43
C SER A 149 -19.79 35.31 -1.37
N ASP A 150 -20.18 34.79 -2.52
CA ASP A 150 -21.09 33.66 -2.70
C ASP A 150 -20.37 32.35 -3.11
N LEU A 151 -19.02 32.36 -3.18
CA LEU A 151 -18.19 31.21 -3.56
C LEU A 151 -17.30 30.74 -2.41
N LYS A 152 -17.07 29.45 -2.35
CA LYS A 152 -15.98 28.91 -1.52
C LYS A 152 -14.64 29.40 -2.07
N ALA A 153 -13.81 30.01 -1.23
CA ALA A 153 -12.49 30.48 -1.64
C ALA A 153 -11.63 29.29 -2.09
N LEU A 154 -11.09 29.38 -3.32
CA LEU A 154 -10.16 28.39 -3.88
C LEU A 154 -8.75 28.96 -3.84
N GLN A 155 -7.77 28.12 -3.45
CA GLN A 155 -6.36 28.47 -3.44
C GLN A 155 -5.58 27.45 -4.27
N SER A 156 -4.73 27.94 -5.21
CA SER A 156 -3.84 27.14 -6.04
C SER A 156 -2.41 27.70 -5.98
N GLU A 157 -1.42 26.90 -6.30
CA GLU A 157 -0.03 27.32 -6.48
C GLU A 157 0.35 27.12 -7.96
N GLU A 158 0.74 28.19 -8.62
CA GLU A 158 1.07 28.19 -10.05
C GLU A 158 2.53 28.58 -10.26
N ASN A 159 3.16 27.98 -11.27
CA ASN A 159 4.56 28.27 -11.61
C ASN A 159 4.65 29.10 -12.90
N PHE A 160 5.18 30.30 -12.79
CA PHE A 160 5.27 31.28 -13.87
C PHE A 160 6.68 31.31 -14.44
N GLU A 161 6.80 31.21 -15.76
CA GLU A 161 8.06 31.30 -16.48
C GLU A 161 8.17 32.60 -17.27
N ALA A 162 9.33 33.26 -17.23
CA ALA A 162 9.58 34.49 -17.95
C ALA A 162 9.28 34.38 -19.43
N GLY A 163 8.50 35.31 -19.99
CA GLY A 163 8.14 35.35 -21.41
C GLY A 163 7.08 34.32 -21.83
N LYS A 164 6.55 33.53 -20.88
CA LYS A 164 5.50 32.57 -21.20
C LYS A 164 4.16 33.02 -20.65
N LYS A 165 3.08 32.60 -21.33
CA LYS A 165 1.70 32.73 -20.88
C LYS A 165 1.26 31.43 -20.22
N LEU A 166 0.86 31.48 -18.96
CA LEU A 166 0.21 30.40 -18.26
C LEU A 166 -1.29 30.48 -18.49
N GLU A 167 -1.93 29.41 -18.94
CA GLU A 167 -3.39 29.32 -19.07
C GLU A 167 -3.93 28.29 -18.08
N ALA A 168 -4.87 28.72 -17.22
CA ALA A 168 -5.50 27.87 -16.23
C ALA A 168 -7.02 27.92 -16.29
N THR A 169 -7.69 26.82 -15.97
CA THR A 169 -9.15 26.78 -15.78
C THR A 169 -9.42 26.38 -14.34
N TYR A 170 -10.16 27.23 -13.61
CA TYR A 170 -10.56 26.99 -12.24
C TYR A 170 -12.03 26.65 -12.16
N GLU A 171 -12.35 25.62 -11.43
CA GLU A 171 -13.73 25.26 -11.08
C GLU A 171 -13.96 25.59 -9.60
N VAL A 172 -14.93 26.45 -9.31
CA VAL A 172 -15.27 26.93 -7.97
C VAL A 172 -16.70 26.57 -7.61
N GLU A 173 -16.98 26.42 -6.33
CA GLU A 173 -18.30 26.08 -5.81
C GLU A 173 -18.95 27.28 -5.13
N PHE A 174 -20.28 27.39 -5.24
CA PHE A 174 -21.06 28.39 -4.51
C PHE A 174 -21.12 28.06 -3.01
N ASN A 175 -21.04 29.08 -2.17
CA ASN A 175 -21.48 28.96 -0.79
C ASN A 175 -22.97 28.67 -0.80
N THR A 176 -23.40 27.51 -0.36
CA THR A 176 -24.80 27.27 -0.05
C THR A 176 -25.22 28.29 1.02
N PRO A 177 -26.32 29.08 0.83
CA PRO A 177 -26.72 30.04 1.87
C PRO A 177 -26.94 29.29 3.17
N GLU A 178 -26.19 29.68 4.21
CA GLU A 178 -26.40 29.23 5.57
C GLU A 178 -27.87 29.45 5.95
N LYS A 179 -28.63 28.37 5.97
CA LYS A 179 -29.71 28.21 6.89
C LYS A 179 -29.10 27.83 8.21
N ASP A 180 -29.00 28.80 9.11
CA ASP A 180 -28.66 28.70 10.53
C ASP A 180 -27.60 27.65 10.88
N ALA A 181 -26.44 28.19 11.28
CA ALA A 181 -25.38 27.44 11.94
C ALA A 181 -25.96 26.53 13.02
N ASP A 182 -25.99 25.25 12.75
CA ASP A 182 -25.76 24.23 13.77
C ASP A 182 -25.51 22.88 13.10
N ALA A 183 -24.36 22.36 13.46
CA ALA A 183 -23.97 20.97 13.43
C ALA A 183 -23.63 20.33 12.08
N ASP A 184 -22.37 19.90 12.03
CA ASP A 184 -21.87 18.73 11.31
C ASP A 184 -22.26 18.62 9.83
N SER A 185 -21.65 19.45 9.02
CA SER A 185 -21.36 19.03 7.66
C SER A 185 -20.23 18.01 7.70
N ASP A 186 -20.56 16.73 7.95
CA ASP A 186 -19.95 15.63 7.24
C ASP A 186 -20.31 15.77 5.74
N ASP A 187 -20.21 16.97 5.21
CA ASP A 187 -19.99 17.15 3.80
C ASP A 187 -18.63 16.50 3.55
N LEU A 188 -18.72 15.33 2.98
CA LEU A 188 -17.60 14.68 2.32
C LEU A 188 -16.95 15.76 1.46
N GLU A 189 -15.96 16.44 2.04
CA GLU A 189 -14.99 17.19 1.29
C GLU A 189 -14.24 16.13 0.48
N ILE A 190 -14.84 15.82 -0.69
CA ILE A 190 -14.13 15.03 -1.69
C ILE A 190 -13.07 15.99 -2.20
N VAL A 191 -11.99 16.05 -1.45
CA VAL A 191 -10.73 16.46 -2.01
C VAL A 191 -10.47 15.41 -3.08
N ILE A 192 -10.78 15.74 -4.33
CA ILE A 192 -10.19 15.07 -5.49
C ILE A 192 -8.71 15.42 -5.39
N ILE A 193 -8.02 14.71 -4.52
CA ILE A 193 -6.59 14.62 -4.62
C ILE A 193 -6.41 13.93 -5.95
N ALA A 194 -5.98 14.69 -6.96
CA ALA A 194 -5.33 14.10 -8.13
C ALA A 194 -4.47 12.97 -7.59
N PRO A 195 -4.60 11.73 -8.07
CA PRO A 195 -4.02 10.58 -7.41
C PRO A 195 -2.58 10.93 -7.14
N THR A 196 -2.30 11.19 -5.87
CA THR A 196 -0.95 11.50 -5.41
C THR A 196 -0.15 10.34 -5.93
N LEU A 197 0.80 10.60 -6.80
CA LEU A 197 1.63 9.59 -7.42
C LEU A 197 2.02 8.64 -6.30
N THR A 198 1.27 7.52 -6.20
CA THR A 198 1.49 6.59 -5.11
C THR A 198 2.91 6.11 -5.23
N LYS A 199 3.70 6.23 -4.19
CA LYS A 199 5.09 5.81 -4.14
C LYS A 199 5.26 4.35 -4.58
N GLN A 200 4.21 3.55 -4.43
CA GLN A 200 4.14 2.14 -4.78
C GLN A 200 3.65 1.96 -6.22
N VAL A 201 4.25 1.04 -6.95
CA VAL A 201 3.90 0.77 -8.36
C VAL A 201 2.51 0.16 -8.50
N VAL A 202 2.18 -0.77 -7.61
CA VAL A 202 0.87 -1.41 -7.55
C VAL A 202 0.34 -1.28 -6.14
N SER A 203 -0.62 -0.40 -5.94
CA SER A 203 -1.33 -0.28 -4.68
C SER A 203 -2.76 0.14 -4.94
N THR A 204 -3.67 -0.34 -4.11
CA THR A 204 -5.06 0.10 -4.11
C THR A 204 -5.37 0.69 -2.74
N LYS A 205 -5.59 2.00 -2.70
CA LYS A 205 -5.98 2.73 -1.51
C LYS A 205 -7.48 2.99 -1.54
N VAL A 206 -8.14 2.78 -0.40
CA VAL A 206 -9.57 3.06 -0.22
C VAL A 206 -9.75 3.86 1.05
N ASP A 207 -10.50 4.95 0.95
CA ASP A 207 -10.85 5.79 2.09
C ASP A 207 -11.96 5.15 2.92
N ALA A 208 -11.93 5.39 4.23
CA ALA A 208 -12.84 4.77 5.19
C ALA A 208 -14.32 5.07 4.87
N ASP A 209 -14.62 6.26 4.40
CA ASP A 209 -15.99 6.69 4.16
C ASP A 209 -16.62 6.01 2.93
N GLN A 210 -15.82 5.70 1.91
CA GLN A 210 -16.24 4.86 0.79
C GLN A 210 -16.43 3.41 1.23
N ALA A 211 -15.50 2.88 2.02
CA ALA A 211 -15.54 1.48 2.47
C ALA A 211 -16.76 1.14 3.34
N ARG A 212 -17.27 2.09 4.14
CA ARG A 212 -18.46 1.90 5.01
C ARG A 212 -19.74 1.60 4.25
N ARG A 213 -19.86 2.08 3.01
CA ARG A 213 -21.08 1.94 2.18
C ARG A 213 -21.12 0.63 1.40
N VAL A 214 -20.06 -0.16 1.44
CA VAL A 214 -19.95 -1.41 0.67
C VAL A 214 -20.77 -2.52 1.34
N ALA A 215 -21.61 -3.19 0.56
CA ALA A 215 -22.38 -4.35 1.01
C ALA A 215 -21.46 -5.51 1.42
N GLY A 216 -21.90 -6.31 2.40
CA GLY A 216 -21.16 -7.46 2.91
C GLY A 216 -19.98 -7.12 3.81
N THR A 217 -19.81 -5.83 4.17
CA THR A 217 -18.82 -5.40 5.16
C THR A 217 -19.43 -5.18 6.54
N SER A 218 -20.74 -5.08 6.61
CA SER A 218 -21.50 -4.72 7.82
C SER A 218 -20.96 -3.44 8.49
N GLY A 219 -20.48 -2.48 7.67
CA GLY A 219 -19.89 -1.22 8.13
C GLY A 219 -18.46 -1.29 8.64
N ASP A 220 -17.80 -2.46 8.58
CA ASP A 220 -16.37 -2.57 8.88
C ASP A 220 -15.53 -2.13 7.69
N VAL A 221 -14.82 -1.01 7.87
CA VAL A 221 -14.01 -0.35 6.84
C VAL A 221 -12.90 -1.27 6.30
N LEU A 222 -12.24 -2.03 7.14
CA LEU A 222 -11.10 -2.84 6.73
C LEU A 222 -11.51 -4.11 5.95
N LYS A 223 -12.78 -4.54 6.05
CA LYS A 223 -13.30 -5.63 5.22
C LYS A 223 -13.29 -5.31 3.72
N ILE A 224 -13.09 -4.08 3.35
CA ILE A 224 -12.90 -3.69 1.96
C ILE A 224 -11.68 -4.37 1.31
N VAL A 225 -10.65 -4.71 2.09
CA VAL A 225 -9.43 -5.39 1.60
C VAL A 225 -9.77 -6.71 0.90
N GLU A 226 -10.78 -7.45 1.39
CA GLU A 226 -11.24 -8.70 0.75
C GLU A 226 -11.85 -8.50 -0.65
N ASN A 227 -12.16 -7.25 -1.01
CA ASN A 227 -12.79 -6.88 -2.28
C ASN A 227 -11.82 -6.24 -3.27
N LEU A 228 -10.54 -6.12 -2.89
CA LEU A 228 -9.51 -5.52 -3.73
C LEU A 228 -8.89 -6.54 -4.69
N PRO A 229 -8.35 -6.10 -5.83
CA PRO A 229 -7.75 -7.00 -6.80
C PRO A 229 -6.56 -7.74 -6.20
N GLY A 230 -6.39 -9.00 -6.55
CA GLY A 230 -5.31 -9.84 -6.06
C GLY A 230 -5.55 -10.50 -4.71
N VAL A 231 -6.65 -10.16 -4.02
CA VAL A 231 -7.02 -10.81 -2.75
C VAL A 231 -7.94 -11.98 -3.04
N ALA A 232 -7.45 -13.18 -2.73
CA ALA A 232 -8.26 -14.38 -2.77
C ALA A 232 -9.18 -14.43 -1.55
N ARG A 233 -10.29 -15.15 -1.69
CA ARG A 233 -11.19 -15.44 -0.58
C ARG A 233 -10.42 -16.26 0.47
N ALA A 234 -10.44 -15.85 1.71
CA ALA A 234 -9.89 -16.64 2.79
C ALA A 234 -10.70 -17.94 3.00
N THR A 235 -10.06 -18.99 3.49
CA THR A 235 -10.77 -20.17 3.96
C THR A 235 -11.73 -19.76 5.07
N ALA A 236 -12.95 -20.27 5.01
CA ALA A 236 -13.97 -19.94 5.98
C ALA A 236 -13.49 -20.10 7.44
N GLY A 237 -13.71 -19.07 8.22
CA GLY A 237 -13.32 -19.04 9.64
C GLY A 237 -11.86 -18.71 9.93
N SER A 238 -11.02 -18.44 8.92
CA SER A 238 -9.58 -18.16 9.15
C SER A 238 -9.27 -16.71 9.54
N GLY A 239 -10.06 -15.74 9.06
CA GLY A 239 -9.73 -14.31 9.20
C GLY A 239 -8.43 -13.88 8.49
N ALA A 240 -7.89 -14.72 7.61
CA ALA A 240 -6.62 -14.51 6.94
C ALA A 240 -6.77 -13.71 5.65
N VAL A 241 -5.71 -13.01 5.24
CA VAL A 241 -5.65 -12.30 3.96
C VAL A 241 -4.69 -13.05 3.03
N VAL A 242 -5.22 -13.58 1.94
CA VAL A 242 -4.46 -14.32 0.92
C VAL A 242 -4.26 -13.43 -0.29
N VAL A 243 -3.02 -13.03 -0.56
CA VAL A 243 -2.68 -12.12 -1.67
C VAL A 243 -1.90 -12.87 -2.73
N TRP A 244 -2.38 -12.81 -3.98
CA TRP A 244 -1.76 -13.49 -5.15
C TRP A 244 -1.47 -14.98 -4.93
N GLY A 245 -2.33 -15.65 -4.15
CA GLY A 245 -2.19 -17.08 -3.84
C GLY A 245 -0.95 -17.41 -2.97
N ALA A 246 -0.39 -16.43 -2.26
CA ALA A 246 0.62 -16.66 -1.23
C ALA A 246 -0.01 -17.29 0.01
N ALA A 247 0.81 -17.84 0.90
CA ALA A 247 0.33 -18.29 2.20
C ALA A 247 -0.12 -17.09 3.06
N PRO A 248 -1.12 -17.24 3.93
CA PRO A 248 -1.59 -16.13 4.76
C PRO A 248 -0.52 -15.45 5.59
N GLU A 249 0.42 -16.21 6.14
CA GLU A 249 1.55 -15.72 6.93
C GLU A 249 2.60 -14.95 6.12
N ASP A 250 2.54 -14.99 4.79
CA ASP A 250 3.40 -14.22 3.91
C ASP A 250 2.94 -12.75 3.79
N THR A 251 1.66 -12.46 4.09
CA THR A 251 1.09 -11.12 4.06
C THR A 251 1.32 -10.40 5.39
N ARG A 252 1.82 -9.17 5.32
CA ARG A 252 2.08 -8.33 6.51
C ARG A 252 1.03 -7.25 6.67
N VAL A 253 0.67 -6.96 7.92
CA VAL A 253 -0.29 -5.91 8.28
C VAL A 253 0.41 -4.87 9.14
N TYR A 254 0.28 -3.60 8.75
CA TYR A 254 0.81 -2.46 9.49
C TYR A 254 -0.30 -1.44 9.78
N VAL A 255 -0.32 -0.96 11.01
CA VAL A 255 -1.18 0.13 11.47
C VAL A 255 -0.30 1.31 11.82
N ASP A 256 -0.42 2.42 11.10
CA ASP A 256 0.45 3.61 11.20
C ASP A 256 1.97 3.28 11.15
N GLY A 257 2.33 2.16 10.52
CA GLY A 257 3.70 1.66 10.44
C GLY A 257 4.10 0.66 11.53
N MET A 258 3.27 0.38 12.54
CA MET A 258 3.46 -0.66 13.54
C MET A 258 2.90 -2.00 13.05
N ARG A 259 3.68 -3.06 13.18
CA ARG A 259 3.26 -4.41 12.81
C ARG A 259 2.22 -4.96 13.79
N VAL A 260 1.13 -5.53 13.24
CA VAL A 260 0.12 -6.27 14.00
C VAL A 260 0.00 -7.70 13.48
N PRO A 261 -0.35 -8.69 14.34
CA PRO A 261 -0.31 -10.10 13.96
C PRO A 261 -1.43 -10.50 12.98
N LEU A 262 -2.57 -9.81 12.99
CA LEU A 262 -3.69 -10.10 12.10
C LEU A 262 -4.52 -8.83 11.83
N LEU A 263 -5.26 -8.87 10.72
CA LEU A 263 -6.17 -7.79 10.31
C LEU A 263 -7.60 -8.05 10.81
N TYR A 264 -8.04 -9.29 10.79
CA TYR A 264 -9.40 -9.70 11.14
C TYR A 264 -9.40 -10.69 12.29
N HIS A 265 -10.42 -10.62 13.13
CA HIS A 265 -10.75 -11.65 14.11
C HIS A 265 -10.98 -13.01 13.43
N PHE A 266 -10.84 -14.09 14.18
CA PHE A 266 -11.22 -15.40 13.70
C PHE A 266 -12.66 -15.37 13.18
N GLY A 267 -12.91 -16.14 12.09
CA GLY A 267 -14.19 -16.06 11.39
C GLY A 267 -14.23 -14.98 10.29
N GLY A 268 -13.37 -13.96 10.35
CA GLY A 268 -13.30 -12.90 9.33
C GLY A 268 -14.51 -11.94 9.34
N PHE A 269 -15.31 -11.90 10.40
CA PHE A 269 -16.50 -11.04 10.47
C PHE A 269 -16.17 -9.57 10.72
N ARG A 270 -15.09 -9.30 11.46
CA ARG A 270 -14.64 -7.95 11.83
C ARG A 270 -13.13 -7.84 11.80
N SER A 271 -12.66 -6.63 11.60
CA SER A 271 -11.25 -6.28 11.77
C SER A 271 -10.90 -5.99 13.22
N VAL A 272 -9.62 -6.07 13.57
CA VAL A 272 -9.15 -5.80 14.96
C VAL A 272 -9.04 -4.30 15.27
N ILE A 273 -9.35 -3.42 14.32
CA ILE A 273 -9.29 -1.97 14.47
C ILE A 273 -10.68 -1.38 14.35
N HIS A 274 -11.02 -0.48 15.28
CA HIS A 274 -12.32 0.18 15.26
C HIS A 274 -12.46 1.05 14.00
N SER A 275 -13.56 0.87 13.25
CA SER A 275 -13.76 1.52 11.93
C SER A 275 -13.73 3.04 11.97
N ASP A 276 -14.12 3.68 13.10
CA ASP A 276 -14.09 5.14 13.24
C ASP A 276 -12.68 5.70 13.37
N PHE A 277 -11.72 4.84 13.75
CA PHE A 277 -10.31 5.24 13.83
C PHE A 277 -9.57 5.08 12.50
N VAL A 278 -10.15 4.42 11.51
CA VAL A 278 -9.53 4.22 10.21
C VAL A 278 -9.74 5.45 9.34
N ARG A 279 -8.67 6.00 8.75
CA ARG A 279 -8.68 7.01 7.70
C ARG A 279 -8.73 6.36 6.33
N SER A 280 -7.83 5.42 6.10
CA SER A 280 -7.71 4.71 4.84
C SER A 280 -7.04 3.36 5.04
N VAL A 281 -7.26 2.47 4.09
CA VAL A 281 -6.53 1.21 3.97
C VAL A 281 -5.91 1.13 2.58
N GLU A 282 -4.67 0.65 2.53
CA GLU A 282 -3.93 0.45 1.30
C GLU A 282 -3.45 -1.00 1.22
N LEU A 283 -3.82 -1.68 0.16
CA LEU A 283 -3.29 -2.99 -0.21
C LEU A 283 -2.17 -2.82 -1.23
N ILE A 284 -1.02 -3.38 -0.95
CA ILE A 284 0.12 -3.47 -1.86
C ILE A 284 0.39 -4.96 -2.07
N PRO A 285 -0.11 -5.56 -3.16
CA PRO A 285 -0.01 -7.00 -3.36
C PRO A 285 1.43 -7.47 -3.62
N GLY A 286 2.31 -6.58 -4.05
CA GLY A 286 3.74 -6.85 -4.25
C GLY A 286 4.48 -5.60 -4.72
N GLY A 287 5.81 -5.70 -4.87
CA GLY A 287 6.62 -4.58 -5.35
C GLY A 287 6.75 -3.42 -4.37
N TYR A 288 6.55 -3.63 -3.06
CA TYR A 288 6.63 -2.57 -2.05
C TYR A 288 8.07 -2.11 -1.79
N GLY A 289 8.22 -0.84 -1.38
CA GLY A 289 9.48 -0.14 -1.19
C GLY A 289 10.38 -0.68 -0.08
N ALA A 290 11.62 -0.19 -0.01
CA ALA A 290 12.67 -0.67 0.89
C ALA A 290 12.34 -0.47 2.39
N GLN A 291 11.42 0.41 2.71
CA GLN A 291 10.95 0.66 4.08
C GLN A 291 10.21 -0.53 4.72
N TYR A 292 9.72 -1.50 3.93
CA TYR A 292 9.02 -2.68 4.40
C TYR A 292 9.80 -3.96 4.07
N GLY A 293 9.71 -4.94 4.93
CA GLY A 293 10.40 -6.22 4.76
C GLY A 293 9.74 -7.35 5.55
N ARG A 294 10.46 -8.48 5.68
CA ARG A 294 10.11 -9.63 6.51
C ARG A 294 8.79 -10.32 6.14
N GLY A 295 8.37 -10.22 4.86
CA GLY A 295 7.22 -10.92 4.30
C GLY A 295 7.49 -11.27 2.84
N LEU A 296 6.95 -12.40 2.35
CA LEU A 296 7.13 -12.88 0.98
C LEU A 296 5.99 -12.48 0.05
N GLY A 297 4.81 -12.18 0.62
CA GLY A 297 3.58 -11.85 -0.09
C GLY A 297 3.25 -10.35 -0.08
N GLY A 298 1.96 -10.05 0.09
CA GLY A 298 1.44 -8.70 0.09
C GLY A 298 1.62 -7.93 1.40
N LEU A 299 1.24 -6.67 1.36
CA LEU A 299 1.29 -5.73 2.47
C LEU A 299 -0.06 -5.01 2.59
N VAL A 300 -0.65 -5.00 3.78
CA VAL A 300 -1.82 -4.20 4.11
C VAL A 300 -1.38 -3.08 5.05
N LYS A 301 -1.62 -1.83 4.66
CA LYS A 301 -1.37 -0.65 5.48
C LYS A 301 -2.69 -0.03 5.90
N VAL A 302 -2.82 0.23 7.17
CA VAL A 302 -3.94 0.95 7.77
C VAL A 302 -3.42 2.27 8.31
N ASP A 303 -3.94 3.37 7.76
CA ASP A 303 -3.69 4.70 8.27
C ASP A 303 -4.85 5.11 9.18
N THR A 304 -4.55 5.56 10.38
CA THR A 304 -5.60 5.99 11.32
C THR A 304 -5.90 7.48 11.21
N ARG A 305 -7.13 7.87 11.59
CA ARG A 305 -7.55 9.27 11.68
C ARG A 305 -6.85 9.93 12.86
N ASP A 306 -6.53 11.20 12.72
CA ASP A 306 -6.01 11.97 13.86
C ASP A 306 -7.10 12.13 14.92
N PRO A 307 -6.77 12.15 16.22
CA PRO A 307 -7.75 12.48 17.25
C PRO A 307 -8.30 13.88 17.00
N ALA A 308 -9.63 14.05 17.12
CA ALA A 308 -10.31 15.33 16.89
C ALA A 308 -9.76 16.43 17.81
N SER A 309 -9.56 17.62 17.28
CA SER A 309 -9.00 18.77 18.01
C SER A 309 -10.01 19.92 18.18
N ASP A 310 -11.17 19.84 17.55
CA ASP A 310 -12.24 20.85 17.54
C ASP A 310 -13.18 20.69 18.75
N ARG A 311 -13.85 19.55 18.87
CA ARG A 311 -14.81 19.22 19.93
C ARG A 311 -14.80 17.74 20.25
N LEU A 312 -15.59 17.33 21.22
CA LEU A 312 -15.84 15.92 21.50
C LEU A 312 -16.77 15.32 20.44
N HIS A 313 -16.31 14.28 19.79
CA HIS A 313 -17.09 13.43 18.90
C HIS A 313 -17.16 12.03 19.48
N GLY A 314 -18.24 11.34 19.24
CA GLY A 314 -18.40 9.98 19.71
C GLY A 314 -19.33 9.16 18.83
N SER A 315 -19.25 7.86 18.97
CA SER A 315 -20.17 6.93 18.34
C SER A 315 -20.50 5.76 19.25
N ALA A 316 -21.70 5.22 19.10
CA ALA A 316 -22.13 3.97 19.69
C ALA A 316 -22.82 3.12 18.63
N GLY A 317 -22.37 1.89 18.44
CA GLY A 317 -22.90 0.95 17.45
C GLY A 317 -23.35 -0.34 18.10
N LEU A 318 -24.44 -0.89 17.58
CA LEU A 318 -24.96 -2.20 17.95
C LEU A 318 -25.50 -2.89 16.70
N ASP A 319 -25.00 -4.08 16.41
CA ASP A 319 -25.59 -4.92 15.38
C ASP A 319 -25.63 -6.40 15.78
N LEU A 320 -25.96 -7.28 14.86
CA LEU A 320 -26.05 -8.72 15.11
C LEU A 320 -24.69 -9.34 15.52
N ILE A 321 -23.58 -8.71 15.19
CA ILE A 321 -22.22 -9.26 15.38
C ILE A 321 -21.63 -8.77 16.69
N ASP A 322 -21.65 -7.45 16.93
CA ASP A 322 -20.99 -6.82 18.08
C ASP A 322 -21.67 -5.53 18.56
N ALA A 323 -21.19 -5.06 19.71
CA ALA A 323 -21.46 -3.74 20.23
C ALA A 323 -20.14 -2.96 20.32
N SER A 324 -20.17 -1.68 19.95
CA SER A 324 -18.97 -0.83 19.91
C SER A 324 -19.25 0.59 20.38
N VAL A 325 -18.23 1.21 20.95
CA VAL A 325 -18.24 2.63 21.33
C VAL A 325 -16.90 3.25 20.96
N ALA A 326 -16.93 4.53 20.54
CA ALA A 326 -15.73 5.30 20.31
C ALA A 326 -15.95 6.77 20.71
N ALA A 327 -14.90 7.43 21.14
CA ALA A 327 -14.90 8.86 21.44
C ALA A 327 -13.55 9.47 21.05
N THR A 328 -13.56 10.71 20.56
CA THR A 328 -12.38 11.47 20.23
C THR A 328 -12.63 12.96 20.47
N GLY A 329 -11.63 13.70 20.97
CA GLY A 329 -11.77 15.13 21.20
C GLY A 329 -10.57 15.75 21.90
N PRO A 330 -10.56 17.09 22.02
CA PRO A 330 -9.54 17.81 22.77
C PRO A 330 -9.71 17.54 24.29
N ILE A 331 -8.60 17.29 24.99
CA ILE A 331 -8.55 17.11 26.43
C ILE A 331 -7.79 18.26 27.13
N ALA A 332 -6.93 18.96 26.38
CA ALA A 332 -6.24 20.17 26.81
C ALA A 332 -5.79 20.97 25.58
N ASN A 333 -5.22 22.16 25.80
CA ASN A 333 -4.64 22.95 24.71
C ASN A 333 -3.59 22.15 23.95
N LYS A 334 -3.75 22.01 22.63
CA LYS A 334 -2.88 21.21 21.72
C LYS A 334 -2.79 19.72 22.07
N VAL A 335 -3.68 19.21 22.93
CA VAL A 335 -3.72 17.81 23.31
C VAL A 335 -5.09 17.24 23.00
N SER A 336 -5.14 16.23 22.15
CA SER A 336 -6.34 15.48 21.81
C SER A 336 -6.20 14.00 22.15
N ALA A 337 -7.33 13.34 22.38
CA ALA A 337 -7.36 11.93 22.70
C ALA A 337 -8.42 11.21 21.89
N ALA A 338 -8.24 9.90 21.70
CA ALA A 338 -9.24 9.02 21.12
C ALA A 338 -9.23 7.68 21.87
N ILE A 339 -10.42 7.14 22.10
CA ILE A 339 -10.63 5.84 22.74
C ILE A 339 -11.75 5.07 22.01
N ALA A 340 -11.56 3.77 21.84
CA ALA A 340 -12.60 2.89 21.33
C ALA A 340 -12.58 1.54 22.03
N ALA A 341 -13.76 0.91 22.13
CA ALA A 341 -13.91 -0.44 22.64
C ALA A 341 -15.01 -1.18 21.89
N ARG A 342 -14.84 -2.49 21.71
CA ARG A 342 -15.80 -3.35 21.03
C ARG A 342 -15.81 -4.75 21.66
N ARG A 343 -16.99 -5.39 21.64
CA ARG A 343 -17.19 -6.77 22.09
C ARG A 343 -18.20 -7.49 21.19
N SER A 344 -17.85 -8.70 20.76
CA SER A 344 -18.76 -9.57 20.00
C SER A 344 -19.80 -10.25 20.91
N HIS A 345 -20.98 -10.54 20.33
CA HIS A 345 -22.02 -11.39 20.91
C HIS A 345 -22.60 -12.39 19.90
N LEU A 346 -21.95 -12.50 18.75
CA LEU A 346 -22.36 -13.36 17.63
C LEU A 346 -22.45 -14.84 18.04
N ASP A 347 -21.61 -15.31 18.96
CA ASP A 347 -21.59 -16.67 19.45
C ASP A 347 -22.92 -17.09 20.13
N ALA A 348 -23.60 -16.15 20.78
CA ALA A 348 -24.89 -16.39 21.41
C ALA A 348 -26.02 -16.56 20.37
N ILE A 349 -25.92 -15.86 19.24
CA ILE A 349 -26.99 -15.79 18.22
C ILE A 349 -26.84 -16.92 17.19
N LEU A 350 -25.65 -17.11 16.61
CA LEU A 350 -25.47 -18.08 15.54
C LEU A 350 -25.64 -19.53 15.97
N LYS A 351 -25.41 -19.86 17.23
CA LYS A 351 -25.67 -21.21 17.75
C LYS A 351 -27.12 -21.67 17.58
N GLU A 352 -28.07 -20.73 17.60
CA GLU A 352 -29.51 -21.02 17.49
C GLU A 352 -29.98 -21.15 16.03
N VAL A 353 -29.25 -20.57 15.06
CA VAL A 353 -29.70 -20.47 13.66
C VAL A 353 -28.88 -21.29 12.65
N THR A 354 -27.74 -21.84 13.06
CA THR A 354 -26.88 -22.65 12.17
C THR A 354 -27.05 -24.16 12.39
N SER A 355 -26.89 -24.94 11.32
CA SER A 355 -26.85 -26.39 11.46
C SER A 355 -25.63 -26.86 12.27
N ARG A 356 -25.72 -28.02 12.92
CA ARG A 356 -24.59 -28.59 13.69
C ARG A 356 -23.33 -28.78 12.83
N ASP A 357 -23.49 -29.20 11.58
CA ASP A 357 -22.34 -29.37 10.66
C ASP A 357 -21.71 -28.05 10.28
N THR A 358 -22.50 -27.03 9.96
CA THR A 358 -22.01 -25.69 9.65
C THR A 358 -21.34 -25.05 10.86
N SER A 359 -21.96 -25.14 12.06
CA SER A 359 -21.38 -24.59 13.29
C SER A 359 -20.11 -25.33 13.74
N ALA A 360 -19.96 -26.58 13.41
CA ALA A 360 -18.76 -27.37 13.67
C ALA A 360 -17.60 -26.97 12.73
N PHE A 361 -17.91 -26.61 11.49
CA PHE A 361 -16.92 -26.21 10.50
C PHE A 361 -16.54 -24.72 10.63
N PHE A 362 -17.56 -23.85 10.83
CA PHE A 362 -17.38 -22.42 11.05
C PHE A 362 -17.27 -22.11 12.53
N PRO A 363 -16.08 -21.95 13.05
CA PRO A 363 -15.93 -21.55 14.44
C PRO A 363 -16.40 -20.09 14.57
N ILE A 364 -17.37 -19.90 15.47
CA ILE A 364 -17.92 -18.58 15.78
C ILE A 364 -17.03 -17.93 16.83
N PRO A 365 -16.37 -16.82 16.51
CA PRO A 365 -15.44 -16.20 17.43
C PRO A 365 -16.17 -15.40 18.51
N LYS A 366 -15.57 -15.41 19.69
CA LYS A 366 -15.81 -14.44 20.74
C LYS A 366 -14.60 -13.54 20.81
N TYR A 367 -14.80 -12.22 20.63
CA TYR A 367 -13.69 -11.27 20.62
C TYR A 367 -14.02 -9.99 21.38
N TYR A 368 -12.96 -9.30 21.75
CA TYR A 368 -13.02 -7.92 22.23
C TYR A 368 -11.77 -7.15 21.81
N ASP A 369 -11.95 -5.85 21.58
CA ASP A 369 -10.92 -4.89 21.21
C ASP A 369 -10.97 -3.66 22.10
N GLY A 370 -9.82 -3.05 22.31
CA GLY A 370 -9.67 -1.75 22.92
C GLY A 370 -8.53 -0.97 22.26
N GLN A 371 -8.76 0.31 22.05
CA GLN A 371 -7.76 1.21 21.48
C GLN A 371 -7.84 2.54 22.20
N ALA A 372 -6.68 3.10 22.54
CA ALA A 372 -6.59 4.43 23.14
C ALA A 372 -5.33 5.14 22.65
N ARG A 373 -5.42 6.44 22.43
CA ARG A 373 -4.28 7.27 22.07
C ARG A 373 -4.44 8.71 22.53
N VAL A 374 -3.32 9.34 22.81
CA VAL A 374 -3.23 10.75 23.19
C VAL A 374 -2.18 11.39 22.33
N ARG A 375 -2.53 12.48 21.67
CA ARG A 375 -1.64 13.25 20.79
C ARG A 375 -1.44 14.64 21.33
N TYR A 376 -0.17 15.05 21.45
CA TYR A 376 0.26 16.42 21.65
C TYR A 376 0.78 16.99 20.34
N GLN A 377 0.15 18.05 19.83
CA GLN A 377 0.47 18.70 18.57
C GLN A 377 0.87 20.16 18.81
N PRO A 378 2.13 20.44 19.14
CA PRO A 378 2.59 21.81 19.42
C PRO A 378 2.52 22.72 18.20
N GLN A 379 2.71 22.19 16.98
CA GLN A 379 2.71 22.89 15.70
C GLN A 379 1.92 22.09 14.65
N LYS A 380 1.49 22.73 13.56
CA LYS A 380 0.65 22.11 12.52
C LYS A 380 1.21 20.79 11.98
N HIS A 381 2.53 20.67 11.83
CA HIS A 381 3.19 19.51 11.22
C HIS A 381 4.13 18.78 12.20
N THR A 382 3.97 19.01 13.50
CA THR A 382 4.76 18.34 14.54
C THR A 382 3.85 17.76 15.60
N PHE A 383 3.96 16.46 15.85
CA PHE A 383 3.22 15.83 16.93
C PHE A 383 4.01 14.72 17.62
N VAL A 384 3.61 14.46 18.85
CA VAL A 384 3.96 13.27 19.63
C VAL A 384 2.67 12.56 20.02
N GLU A 385 2.57 11.28 19.71
CA GLU A 385 1.41 10.47 20.03
C GLU A 385 1.82 9.24 20.83
N LEU A 386 1.21 9.07 22.00
CA LEU A 386 1.26 7.83 22.77
C LEU A 386 -0.03 7.06 22.51
N GLY A 387 0.09 5.81 22.08
CA GLY A 387 -1.07 4.99 21.79
C GLY A 387 -0.89 3.54 22.21
N GLY A 388 -2.02 2.87 22.38
CA GLY A 388 -2.08 1.45 22.69
C GLY A 388 -3.29 0.79 22.07
N MET A 389 -3.16 -0.51 21.83
CA MET A 389 -4.24 -1.37 21.37
C MET A 389 -4.16 -2.74 22.01
N ILE A 390 -5.33 -3.30 22.26
CA ILE A 390 -5.50 -4.68 22.74
C ILE A 390 -6.54 -5.38 21.87
N SER A 391 -6.34 -6.66 21.61
CA SER A 391 -7.32 -7.50 20.93
C SER A 391 -7.22 -8.91 21.45
N SER A 392 -8.35 -9.59 21.56
CA SER A 392 -8.42 -10.98 21.98
C SER A 392 -9.52 -11.73 21.25
N ASP A 393 -9.17 -12.88 20.75
CA ASP A 393 -10.04 -13.85 20.06
C ASP A 393 -10.08 -15.17 20.79
N GLU A 394 -11.25 -15.77 20.88
CA GLU A 394 -11.45 -17.12 21.36
C GLU A 394 -12.43 -17.86 20.46
N VAL A 395 -12.07 -19.07 20.07
CA VAL A 395 -12.90 -19.95 19.24
C VAL A 395 -12.87 -21.34 19.81
N SER A 396 -14.05 -21.91 20.02
CA SER A 396 -14.19 -23.31 20.43
C SER A 396 -15.06 -24.03 19.42
N ARG A 397 -14.61 -25.20 18.96
CA ARG A 397 -15.41 -26.03 18.07
C ARG A 397 -15.26 -27.51 18.40
N THR A 398 -16.30 -28.26 18.04
CA THR A 398 -16.31 -29.70 18.06
C THR A 398 -16.72 -30.21 16.68
N VAL A 399 -15.80 -30.88 16.00
CA VAL A 399 -16.07 -31.48 14.70
C VAL A 399 -16.39 -32.94 14.94
N GLY A 400 -17.63 -33.32 14.59
CA GLY A 400 -18.05 -34.73 14.61
C GLY A 400 -17.27 -35.53 13.57
N ASN A 401 -17.03 -36.81 13.86
CA ASN A 401 -16.54 -37.80 12.90
C ASN A 401 -17.60 -38.89 12.76
N ALA A 402 -17.62 -39.61 11.64
CA ALA A 402 -18.49 -40.76 11.45
C ALA A 402 -18.24 -41.83 12.51
N ASP A 403 -17.01 -41.99 12.97
CA ASP A 403 -16.68 -42.73 14.19
C ASP A 403 -16.58 -41.74 15.38
N PRO A 404 -17.45 -41.87 16.40
CA PRO A 404 -17.44 -41.00 17.56
C PRO A 404 -16.11 -41.02 18.34
N ALA A 405 -15.32 -42.11 18.23
CA ALA A 405 -14.01 -42.22 18.87
C ALA A 405 -13.01 -41.20 18.30
N TYR A 406 -13.23 -40.74 17.09
CA TYR A 406 -12.39 -39.75 16.40
C TYR A 406 -13.01 -38.34 16.35
N ARG A 407 -13.88 -38.02 17.29
CA ARG A 407 -14.36 -36.65 17.47
C ARG A 407 -13.19 -35.68 17.71
N LYS A 408 -13.16 -34.58 16.96
CA LYS A 408 -12.16 -33.51 17.13
C LYS A 408 -12.72 -32.42 18.03
N GLU A 409 -12.02 -32.09 19.10
CA GLU A 409 -12.29 -30.93 19.93
C GLU A 409 -11.12 -29.94 19.75
N GLU A 410 -11.41 -28.66 19.56
CA GLU A 410 -10.41 -27.63 19.29
C GLU A 410 -10.83 -26.31 19.95
N ASN A 411 -9.94 -25.78 20.79
CA ASN A 411 -10.02 -24.44 21.33
C ASN A 411 -8.81 -23.67 20.83
N LYS A 412 -9.07 -22.55 20.21
CA LYS A 412 -8.04 -21.66 19.69
C LYS A 412 -8.25 -20.27 20.28
N SER A 413 -7.20 -19.66 20.79
CA SER A 413 -7.21 -18.26 21.18
C SER A 413 -6.00 -17.51 20.63
N LEU A 414 -6.20 -16.23 20.38
CA LEU A 414 -5.13 -15.30 20.05
C LEU A 414 -5.41 -13.99 20.76
N SER A 415 -4.48 -13.51 21.55
CA SER A 415 -4.52 -12.17 22.11
C SER A 415 -3.23 -11.42 21.78
N PHE A 416 -3.35 -10.12 21.54
CA PHE A 416 -2.18 -9.28 21.39
C PHE A 416 -2.40 -7.90 22.02
N GLN A 417 -1.30 -7.28 22.39
CA GLN A 417 -1.26 -5.94 22.94
C GLN A 417 -0.12 -5.18 22.30
N ARG A 418 -0.33 -3.90 22.04
CA ARG A 418 0.70 -2.99 21.50
C ARG A 418 0.67 -1.68 22.28
N LEU A 419 1.85 -1.18 22.59
CA LEU A 419 2.06 0.16 23.13
C LEU A 419 3.12 0.84 22.25
N TYR A 420 2.85 2.07 21.80
CA TYR A 420 3.75 2.79 20.91
C TYR A 420 3.86 4.26 21.26
N LEU A 421 4.99 4.85 20.90
CA LEU A 421 5.18 6.30 20.88
C LEU A 421 5.52 6.69 19.44
N ARG A 422 4.76 7.62 18.86
CA ARG A 422 4.97 8.10 17.49
C ARG A 422 5.34 9.57 17.51
N TYR A 423 6.44 9.90 16.87
CA TYR A 423 6.88 11.27 16.65
C TYR A 423 6.94 11.53 15.14
N GLU A 424 6.34 12.61 14.70
CA GLU A 424 6.50 13.12 13.34
C GLU A 424 6.70 14.63 13.36
N THR A 425 7.58 15.11 12.47
CA THR A 425 7.78 16.53 12.24
C THR A 425 8.21 16.80 10.81
N GLU A 426 7.87 17.99 10.34
CA GLU A 426 8.40 18.53 9.09
C GLU A 426 9.53 19.50 9.40
N THR A 427 10.64 19.41 8.65
CA THR A 427 11.76 20.34 8.74
C THR A 427 11.44 21.64 7.99
N ALA A 428 12.18 22.70 8.27
CA ALA A 428 12.01 23.99 7.59
C ALA A 428 12.19 23.90 6.06
N GLU A 429 12.89 22.90 5.58
CA GLU A 429 13.14 22.62 4.16
C GLU A 429 12.09 21.66 3.54
N GLY A 430 11.00 21.38 4.24
CA GLY A 430 9.92 20.49 3.80
C GLY A 430 10.28 18.99 3.87
N GLY A 431 11.34 18.62 4.56
CA GLY A 431 11.66 17.21 4.84
C GLY A 431 10.80 16.67 5.98
N LYS A 432 10.45 15.39 5.92
CA LYS A 432 9.66 14.68 6.94
C LYS A 432 10.56 13.75 7.76
N VAL A 433 10.54 13.91 9.09
CA VAL A 433 11.16 12.99 10.05
C VAL A 433 10.06 12.22 10.76
N SER A 434 10.23 10.92 10.89
CA SER A 434 9.36 10.07 11.68
C SER A 434 10.16 9.12 12.57
N ALA A 435 9.66 8.85 13.77
CA ALA A 435 10.22 7.85 14.67
C ALA A 435 9.10 7.18 15.48
N MET A 436 9.14 5.85 15.58
CA MET A 436 8.11 5.08 16.28
C MET A 436 8.69 3.85 16.96
N PRO A 437 9.11 3.92 18.23
CA PRO A 437 9.30 2.75 19.08
C PRO A 437 7.96 2.14 19.49
N TRP A 438 7.92 0.82 19.58
CA TRP A 438 6.77 0.08 20.08
C TRP A 438 7.18 -1.20 20.81
N ILE A 439 6.31 -1.67 21.70
CA ILE A 439 6.43 -2.95 22.40
C ILE A 439 5.12 -3.71 22.27
N GLY A 440 5.19 -5.03 22.17
CA GLY A 440 4.06 -5.91 22.04
C GLY A 440 4.15 -7.16 22.88
N TRP A 441 2.98 -7.71 23.20
CA TRP A 441 2.79 -9.01 23.86
C TRP A 441 1.74 -9.78 23.10
N ASP A 442 2.12 -10.96 22.59
CA ASP A 442 1.20 -11.83 21.86
C ASP A 442 1.14 -13.18 22.57
N ARG A 443 -0.06 -13.74 22.65
CA ARG A 443 -0.29 -15.08 23.13
C ARG A 443 -1.21 -15.82 22.18
N SER A 444 -0.72 -16.93 21.62
CA SER A 444 -1.48 -17.83 20.76
C SER A 444 -1.57 -19.19 21.41
N THR A 445 -2.79 -19.73 21.52
CA THR A 445 -2.99 -21.08 22.01
C THR A 445 -3.88 -21.88 21.07
N LEU A 446 -3.52 -23.12 20.87
CA LEU A 446 -4.34 -24.15 20.23
C LEU A 446 -4.34 -25.35 21.15
N THR A 447 -5.47 -25.67 21.74
CA THR A 447 -5.63 -26.81 22.65
C THR A 447 -6.79 -27.67 22.19
N GLY A 448 -6.71 -28.97 22.44
CA GLY A 448 -7.79 -29.88 22.09
C GLY A 448 -7.33 -31.31 22.00
N ARG A 449 -8.12 -32.11 21.33
CA ARG A 449 -7.83 -33.53 21.05
C ARG A 449 -8.49 -33.98 19.76
N PHE A 450 -7.92 -34.98 19.15
CA PHE A 450 -8.56 -35.71 18.06
C PHE A 450 -8.60 -37.18 18.46
N GLY A 451 -9.80 -37.65 18.85
CA GLY A 451 -9.92 -38.95 19.55
C GLY A 451 -9.06 -38.96 20.81
N GLY A 452 -8.17 -39.94 20.93
CA GLY A 452 -7.20 -40.05 22.04
C GLY A 452 -5.95 -39.18 21.91
N THR A 453 -5.70 -38.58 20.73
CA THR A 453 -4.47 -37.80 20.47
C THR A 453 -4.65 -36.34 20.91
N PRO A 454 -3.88 -35.87 21.90
CA PRO A 454 -3.92 -34.47 22.33
C PRO A 454 -3.30 -33.55 21.28
N THR A 455 -3.74 -32.31 21.28
CA THR A 455 -3.14 -31.21 20.50
C THR A 455 -2.98 -30.02 21.42
N VAL A 456 -1.74 -29.63 21.67
CA VAL A 456 -1.42 -28.40 22.42
C VAL A 456 -0.32 -27.68 21.63
N LEU A 457 -0.55 -26.42 21.32
CA LEU A 457 0.47 -25.49 20.81
C LEU A 457 0.23 -24.14 21.51
N GLU A 458 1.17 -23.74 22.33
CA GLU A 458 1.16 -22.47 23.05
C GLU A 458 2.40 -21.68 22.62
N VAL A 459 2.21 -20.42 22.25
CA VAL A 459 3.29 -19.51 21.91
C VAL A 459 3.02 -18.19 22.61
N ASP A 460 3.87 -17.82 23.54
CA ASP A 460 3.92 -16.51 24.18
C ASP A 460 5.06 -15.70 23.59
N SER A 461 4.79 -14.49 23.15
CA SER A 461 5.75 -13.61 22.47
C SER A 461 5.86 -12.25 23.15
N ARG A 462 7.07 -11.70 23.14
CA ARG A 462 7.36 -10.31 23.48
C ARG A 462 8.06 -9.69 22.28
N ASP A 463 7.41 -8.71 21.68
CA ASP A 463 7.88 -8.07 20.47
C ASP A 463 8.33 -6.65 20.77
N TYR A 464 9.41 -6.22 20.14
CA TYR A 464 9.96 -4.89 20.24
C TYR A 464 10.22 -4.38 18.83
N GLY A 465 9.88 -3.14 18.57
CA GLY A 465 10.15 -2.53 17.29
C GLY A 465 10.55 -1.07 17.41
N PHE A 466 11.32 -0.62 16.45
CA PHE A 466 11.65 0.77 16.28
C PHE A 466 11.77 1.08 14.79
N ARG A 467 11.01 2.04 14.32
CA ARG A 467 11.13 2.54 12.96
C ARG A 467 11.44 4.02 13.00
N ALA A 468 12.44 4.42 12.25
CA ALA A 468 12.77 5.82 12.06
C ALA A 468 13.10 6.07 10.58
N SER A 469 12.67 7.22 10.07
CA SER A 469 13.01 7.63 8.71
C SER A 469 13.11 9.14 8.59
N TYR A 470 13.95 9.56 7.66
CA TYR A 470 13.98 10.90 7.12
C TYR A 470 13.71 10.83 5.62
N ARG A 471 12.76 11.63 5.16
CA ARG A 471 12.46 11.82 3.74
C ARG A 471 12.55 13.29 3.40
N GLY A 472 13.34 13.64 2.40
CA GLY A 472 13.52 15.01 1.98
C GLY A 472 13.92 15.14 0.51
N ARG A 473 13.75 16.34 -0.03
CA ARG A 473 14.18 16.66 -1.39
C ARG A 473 15.68 16.99 -1.35
N VAL A 474 16.48 16.17 -2.00
CA VAL A 474 17.95 16.31 -2.08
C VAL A 474 18.35 17.19 -3.27
N ALA A 475 17.61 17.08 -4.35
CA ALA A 475 17.78 17.87 -5.56
C ALA A 475 16.42 18.09 -6.25
N PRO A 476 16.28 19.02 -7.18
CA PRO A 476 15.00 19.22 -7.90
C PRO A 476 14.43 17.96 -8.53
N PHE A 477 15.28 17.04 -8.92
CA PHE A 477 14.92 15.77 -9.57
C PHE A 477 15.01 14.55 -8.62
N LEU A 478 15.37 14.74 -7.34
CA LEU A 478 15.62 13.64 -6.41
C LEU A 478 15.01 13.91 -5.04
N THR A 479 14.06 13.08 -4.64
CA THR A 479 13.62 12.94 -3.25
C THR A 479 14.20 11.65 -2.69
N ALA A 480 14.90 11.71 -1.56
CA ALA A 480 15.48 10.54 -0.91
C ALA A 480 14.77 10.23 0.42
N GLU A 481 14.72 8.95 0.73
CA GLU A 481 14.30 8.46 2.05
C GLU A 481 15.39 7.53 2.57
N VAL A 482 15.83 7.79 3.80
CA VAL A 482 16.73 6.91 4.55
C VAL A 482 16.04 6.52 5.85
N GLY A 483 16.23 5.29 6.28
CA GLY A 483 15.58 4.85 7.50
C GLY A 483 16.19 3.61 8.09
N LEU A 484 15.68 3.29 9.26
CA LEU A 484 16.08 2.14 10.06
C LEU A 484 14.82 1.44 10.57
N ASP A 485 14.77 0.13 10.41
CA ASP A 485 13.68 -0.73 10.86
C ASP A 485 14.27 -1.84 11.75
N LEU A 486 14.11 -1.69 13.07
CA LEU A 486 14.54 -2.63 14.08
C LEU A 486 13.34 -3.45 14.53
N GLU A 487 13.50 -4.76 14.58
CA GLU A 487 12.57 -5.68 15.25
C GLU A 487 13.36 -6.69 16.07
N ALA A 488 12.85 -6.98 17.25
CA ALA A 488 13.31 -8.09 18.08
C ALA A 488 12.11 -8.78 18.70
N ALA A 489 12.18 -10.09 18.84
CA ALA A 489 11.12 -10.88 19.44
C ALA A 489 11.71 -11.98 20.32
N MET A 490 11.03 -12.27 21.42
CA MET A 490 11.32 -13.40 22.32
C MET A 490 10.07 -14.25 22.41
N HIS A 491 10.21 -15.53 22.07
CA HIS A 491 9.09 -16.46 22.10
C HIS A 491 9.37 -17.60 23.10
N SER A 492 8.34 -18.00 23.82
CA SER A 492 8.31 -19.21 24.62
C SER A 492 7.23 -20.12 24.05
N ALA A 493 7.61 -21.28 23.60
CA ALA A 493 6.71 -22.19 22.91
C ALA A 493 6.66 -23.57 23.61
N ARG A 494 5.43 -24.13 23.66
CA ARG A 494 5.16 -25.47 24.13
C ARG A 494 4.26 -26.20 23.16
N ARG A 495 4.65 -27.42 22.77
CA ARG A 495 3.85 -28.25 21.88
C ARG A 495 3.76 -29.68 22.41
N VAL A 496 2.54 -30.22 22.41
CA VAL A 496 2.23 -31.61 22.73
C VAL A 496 1.30 -32.13 21.66
N GLY A 497 1.58 -33.31 21.13
CA GLY A 497 0.68 -33.94 20.18
C GLY A 497 1.38 -34.72 19.10
N SER A 498 0.65 -35.04 18.05
CA SER A 498 1.18 -35.73 16.90
C SER A 498 2.14 -34.85 16.09
N VAL A 499 3.16 -35.44 15.52
CA VAL A 499 4.07 -34.75 14.57
C VAL A 499 3.33 -34.27 13.31
N THR A 500 2.17 -34.87 13.00
CA THR A 500 1.35 -34.53 11.83
C THR A 500 0.20 -33.58 12.17
N ALA A 501 0.05 -33.11 13.43
CA ALA A 501 -1.00 -32.19 13.85
C ALA A 501 -0.41 -31.00 14.63
N PRO A 502 -0.78 -29.72 14.34
CA PRO A 502 -1.71 -29.32 13.28
C PRO A 502 -1.10 -29.56 11.88
N PRO A 503 -1.96 -29.69 10.86
CA PRO A 503 -1.49 -29.87 9.49
C PRO A 503 -0.81 -28.63 8.97
N ARG A 504 0.12 -28.85 8.03
CA ARG A 504 0.78 -27.79 7.26
C ARG A 504 0.20 -27.74 5.84
N GLU A 505 0.45 -26.62 5.18
CA GLU A 505 0.20 -26.52 3.74
C GLU A 505 1.00 -27.60 2.99
N GLY A 506 0.35 -28.21 2.02
CA GLY A 506 0.93 -29.29 1.23
C GLY A 506 0.90 -30.67 1.90
N ASP A 507 0.41 -30.80 3.14
CA ASP A 507 0.17 -32.11 3.74
C ASP A 507 -0.95 -32.83 2.97
N ALA A 508 -0.64 -33.99 2.43
CA ALA A 508 -1.65 -34.84 1.77
C ALA A 508 -2.46 -35.58 2.83
N ARG A 509 -3.73 -35.21 2.99
CA ARG A 509 -4.64 -35.87 3.92
C ARG A 509 -6.10 -35.62 3.54
N ALA A 510 -6.98 -36.50 3.99
CA ALA A 510 -8.41 -36.26 3.93
C ALA A 510 -8.88 -35.42 5.13
N PHE A 511 -9.90 -34.58 4.91
CA PHE A 511 -10.54 -33.84 6.01
C PHE A 511 -11.18 -34.84 6.99
N GLY A 512 -10.92 -34.62 8.29
CA GLY A 512 -11.40 -35.53 9.33
C GLY A 512 -10.56 -36.79 9.55
N GLN A 513 -9.47 -36.98 8.79
CA GLN A 513 -8.51 -38.06 9.02
C GLN A 513 -7.79 -37.84 10.35
N PRO A 514 -7.78 -38.87 11.25
CA PRO A 514 -7.01 -38.80 12.49
C PRO A 514 -5.52 -38.54 12.23
N PRO A 515 -4.83 -37.77 13.09
CA PRO A 515 -3.39 -37.62 13.01
C PRO A 515 -2.69 -38.92 13.44
N SER A 516 -1.38 -39.03 13.17
CA SER A 516 -0.54 -40.11 13.68
C SER A 516 -0.64 -40.18 15.21
N ASP A 517 -0.62 -41.39 15.75
CA ASP A 517 -0.63 -41.69 17.19
C ASP A 517 0.72 -41.48 17.90
N GLN A 518 1.76 -41.15 17.15
CA GLN A 518 3.07 -40.79 17.69
C GLN A 518 2.97 -39.40 18.37
N ILE A 519 2.94 -39.38 19.68
CA ILE A 519 2.81 -38.17 20.49
C ILE A 519 4.19 -37.76 20.97
N ASN A 520 4.58 -36.52 20.67
CA ASN A 520 5.77 -35.85 21.15
C ASN A 520 5.41 -34.67 22.05
N LEU A 521 6.38 -34.31 22.91
CA LEU A 521 6.37 -33.11 23.73
C LEU A 521 7.64 -32.33 23.44
N ASP A 522 7.50 -31.01 23.26
CA ASP A 522 8.66 -30.10 23.25
C ASP A 522 8.30 -28.75 23.90
N THR A 523 9.30 -28.16 24.54
CA THR A 523 9.23 -26.80 25.08
C THR A 523 10.54 -26.11 24.74
N TRP A 524 10.46 -24.98 24.07
CA TRP A 524 11.66 -24.25 23.64
C TRP A 524 11.45 -22.75 23.74
N GLN A 525 12.54 -22.02 23.67
CA GLN A 525 12.54 -20.57 23.57
C GLN A 525 13.29 -20.16 22.32
N THR A 526 12.82 -19.09 21.69
CA THR A 526 13.53 -18.46 20.58
C THR A 526 13.70 -16.97 20.86
N ALA A 527 14.80 -16.42 20.42
CA ALA A 527 15.03 -14.99 20.37
C ALA A 527 15.43 -14.62 18.94
N GLU A 528 14.74 -13.67 18.38
CA GLU A 528 14.97 -13.18 17.01
C GLU A 528 15.29 -11.69 17.07
N GLY A 529 16.17 -11.24 16.17
CA GLY A 529 16.52 -9.84 16.03
C GLY A 529 16.89 -9.48 14.60
N SER A 530 16.49 -8.30 14.17
CA SER A 530 16.86 -7.75 12.88
C SER A 530 17.03 -6.24 12.98
N ALA A 531 18.08 -5.70 12.36
CA ALA A 531 18.35 -4.28 12.27
C ALA A 531 18.51 -3.91 10.78
N ALA A 532 17.47 -3.44 10.16
CA ALA A 532 17.42 -3.24 8.73
C ALA A 532 17.48 -1.76 8.33
N PRO A 533 18.68 -1.20 8.10
CA PRO A 533 18.82 0.08 7.42
C PRO A 533 18.35 -0.03 5.96
N TYR A 534 17.76 1.04 5.46
CA TYR A 534 17.35 1.15 4.08
C TYR A 534 17.54 2.54 3.52
N VAL A 535 17.66 2.60 2.21
CA VAL A 535 17.66 3.83 1.43
C VAL A 535 16.79 3.66 0.19
N GLU A 536 16.07 4.70 -0.17
CA GLU A 536 15.24 4.75 -1.36
C GLU A 536 15.33 6.15 -1.96
N GLY A 537 15.51 6.24 -3.28
CA GLY A 537 15.55 7.50 -4.01
C GLY A 537 14.44 7.54 -5.06
N ASP A 538 13.65 8.60 -5.12
CA ASP A 538 12.68 8.86 -6.16
C ASP A 538 13.28 9.88 -7.14
N PHE A 539 13.72 9.41 -8.30
CA PHE A 539 14.24 10.22 -9.38
C PHE A 539 13.10 10.63 -10.29
N SER A 540 12.74 11.90 -10.24
CA SER A 540 11.77 12.52 -11.14
C SER A 540 12.48 13.10 -12.36
N LEU A 541 12.18 12.56 -13.54
CA LEU A 541 12.83 12.86 -14.80
C LEU A 541 11.79 13.26 -15.85
N PHE A 542 12.24 13.99 -16.90
CA PHE A 542 11.37 14.41 -18.01
C PHE A 542 10.11 15.17 -17.53
N GLU A 543 10.29 16.20 -16.71
CA GLU A 543 9.18 17.03 -16.20
C GLU A 543 8.14 16.17 -15.44
N ASP A 544 8.59 15.35 -14.48
CA ASP A 544 7.78 14.44 -13.67
C ASP A 544 7.06 13.30 -14.44
N LYS A 545 7.39 13.09 -15.73
CA LYS A 545 6.78 12.01 -16.50
C LYS A 545 7.37 10.64 -16.18
N LEU A 546 8.64 10.58 -15.79
CA LEU A 546 9.31 9.33 -15.45
C LEU A 546 9.81 9.38 -14.01
N HIS A 547 9.31 8.49 -13.18
CA HIS A 547 9.83 8.22 -11.85
C HIS A 547 10.55 6.89 -11.83
N VAL A 548 11.79 6.91 -11.39
CA VAL A 548 12.62 5.72 -11.16
C VAL A 548 12.97 5.69 -9.68
N VAL A 549 12.51 4.66 -8.98
CA VAL A 549 12.62 4.56 -7.53
C VAL A 549 13.47 3.32 -7.17
N PRO A 550 14.81 3.40 -7.23
CA PRO A 550 15.67 2.38 -6.67
C PRO A 550 15.62 2.41 -5.15
N GLY A 551 15.60 1.25 -4.56
CA GLY A 551 15.64 1.03 -3.12
C GLY A 551 16.59 -0.09 -2.76
N LEU A 552 17.22 0.03 -1.62
CA LEU A 552 18.12 -0.97 -1.06
C LEU A 552 17.86 -1.13 0.42
N ARG A 553 17.64 -2.38 0.85
CA ARG A 553 17.49 -2.76 2.25
C ARG A 553 18.53 -3.81 2.60
N LEU A 554 19.29 -3.58 3.65
CA LEU A 554 20.13 -4.58 4.26
C LEU A 554 19.38 -5.15 5.47
N ASP A 555 19.18 -6.47 5.51
CA ASP A 555 18.36 -7.11 6.55
C ASP A 555 19.17 -8.24 7.21
N PRO A 556 20.09 -7.94 8.15
CA PRO A 556 20.72 -8.95 8.98
C PRO A 556 19.67 -9.51 9.95
N GLN A 557 19.56 -10.82 9.98
CA GLN A 557 18.67 -11.54 10.87
C GLN A 557 19.45 -12.48 11.76
N PHE A 558 19.13 -12.46 13.04
CA PHE A 558 19.74 -13.30 14.07
C PHE A 558 18.64 -14.12 14.73
N THR A 559 18.85 -15.42 14.87
CA THR A 559 17.90 -16.31 15.53
C THR A 559 18.68 -17.20 16.52
N SER A 560 18.22 -17.21 17.75
CA SER A 560 18.72 -18.09 18.80
C SER A 560 17.60 -19.02 19.26
N VAL A 561 17.89 -20.31 19.32
CA VAL A 561 16.94 -21.34 19.78
C VAL A 561 17.55 -22.07 20.95
N SER A 562 16.78 -22.27 22.02
CA SER A 562 17.27 -22.86 23.27
C SER A 562 17.66 -24.34 23.18
N LYS A 563 17.15 -25.07 22.16
CA LYS A 563 17.41 -26.49 21.97
C LYS A 563 17.76 -26.78 20.51
N ARG A 564 18.92 -27.36 20.29
CA ARG A 564 19.35 -27.86 18.98
C ARG A 564 18.80 -29.26 18.65
N VAL A 565 18.67 -30.10 19.64
CA VAL A 565 18.17 -31.48 19.54
C VAL A 565 17.15 -31.72 20.66
N PRO A 566 16.22 -32.69 20.52
CA PRO A 566 15.38 -33.12 21.61
C PRO A 566 16.23 -33.56 22.80
N THR A 567 15.87 -33.10 23.99
CA THR A 567 16.60 -33.47 25.23
C THR A 567 15.65 -34.16 26.18
N GLU A 568 16.07 -35.33 26.67
CA GLU A 568 15.42 -36.06 27.77
C GLU A 568 16.38 -36.16 28.94
N GLY A 569 15.87 -36.10 30.20
CA GLY A 569 16.65 -36.31 31.40
C GLY A 569 17.37 -35.07 31.94
N VAL A 570 18.50 -35.30 32.61
CA VAL A 570 19.20 -34.32 33.46
C VAL A 570 20.18 -33.40 32.69
N PHE A 571 20.35 -33.61 31.41
CA PHE A 571 21.31 -32.84 30.62
C PHE A 571 20.74 -31.46 30.22
N ALA A 572 21.55 -30.42 30.40
CA ALA A 572 21.19 -29.10 29.94
C ALA A 572 21.07 -29.08 28.39
N PRO A 573 19.98 -28.52 27.84
CA PRO A 573 19.83 -28.42 26.39
C PRO A 573 20.94 -27.55 25.78
N GLN A 574 21.51 -28.02 24.67
CA GLN A 574 22.39 -27.18 23.87
C GLN A 574 21.60 -26.33 22.91
N GLY A 575 21.76 -25.03 22.99
CA GLY A 575 21.13 -24.06 22.07
C GLY A 575 21.81 -24.01 20.70
N VAL A 576 21.21 -23.32 19.79
CA VAL A 576 21.78 -22.99 18.47
C VAL A 576 21.58 -21.53 18.18
N PHE A 577 22.58 -20.91 17.56
CA PHE A 577 22.50 -19.55 17.03
C PHE A 577 22.72 -19.58 15.52
N THR A 578 21.85 -18.93 14.79
CA THR A 578 21.97 -18.78 13.35
C THR A 578 21.94 -17.29 13.00
N SER A 579 22.70 -16.93 11.98
CA SER A 579 22.64 -15.59 11.40
C SER A 579 22.52 -15.71 9.89
N ASP A 580 21.72 -14.85 9.33
CA ASP A 580 21.52 -14.81 7.88
C ASP A 580 21.33 -13.33 7.49
N THR A 581 22.14 -12.84 6.56
CA THR A 581 22.11 -11.45 6.10
C THR A 581 21.75 -11.40 4.63
N ALA A 582 20.77 -10.60 4.28
CA ALA A 582 20.36 -10.43 2.90
C ALA A 582 20.36 -8.95 2.50
N LEU A 583 20.94 -8.69 1.34
CA LEU A 583 20.76 -7.45 0.62
C LEU A 583 19.53 -7.61 -0.28
N GLN A 584 18.56 -6.71 -0.13
CA GLN A 584 17.29 -6.76 -0.82
C GLN A 584 17.15 -5.55 -1.75
N PRO A 585 17.59 -5.67 -3.00
CA PRO A 585 17.39 -4.62 -4.00
C PRO A 585 15.92 -4.54 -4.41
N ARG A 586 15.48 -3.31 -4.69
CA ARG A 586 14.15 -3.00 -5.17
C ARG A 586 14.22 -1.91 -6.21
N LEU A 587 13.33 -1.98 -7.17
CA LEU A 587 13.22 -0.98 -8.22
C LEU A 587 11.75 -0.82 -8.58
N ALA A 588 11.27 0.40 -8.53
CA ALA A 588 9.97 0.77 -9.05
C ALA A 588 10.14 1.80 -10.16
N VAL A 589 9.40 1.66 -11.24
CA VAL A 589 9.42 2.58 -12.37
C VAL A 589 7.98 2.95 -12.72
N ARG A 590 7.74 4.24 -12.90
CA ARG A 590 6.47 4.76 -13.38
C ARG A 590 6.72 5.74 -14.51
N TYR A 591 6.04 5.55 -15.62
CA TYR A 591 6.11 6.41 -16.77
C TYR A 591 4.73 6.90 -17.19
N ALA A 592 4.49 8.19 -16.99
CA ALA A 592 3.29 8.88 -17.46
C ALA A 592 3.47 9.23 -18.95
N MET A 593 2.99 8.34 -19.82
CA MET A 593 3.03 8.54 -21.28
C MET A 593 2.15 9.72 -21.69
N SER A 594 1.03 9.90 -20.98
CA SER A 594 0.12 11.02 -21.13
C SER A 594 -0.63 11.26 -19.82
N SER A 595 -1.47 12.30 -19.72
CA SER A 595 -2.36 12.53 -18.59
C SER A 595 -3.36 11.38 -18.34
N ARG A 596 -3.54 10.48 -19.30
CA ARG A 596 -4.50 9.37 -19.22
C ARG A 596 -3.86 8.00 -19.19
N VAL A 597 -2.58 7.87 -19.47
CA VAL A 597 -1.89 6.57 -19.59
C VAL A 597 -0.60 6.59 -18.81
N THR A 598 -0.52 5.74 -17.80
CA THR A 598 0.68 5.53 -16.99
C THR A 598 1.09 4.07 -17.03
N PHE A 599 2.35 3.79 -17.39
CA PHE A 599 2.95 2.47 -17.27
C PHE A 599 3.69 2.34 -15.95
N LYS A 600 3.66 1.13 -15.39
CA LYS A 600 4.23 0.81 -14.09
C LYS A 600 5.04 -0.48 -14.18
N ALA A 601 6.20 -0.53 -13.54
CA ALA A 601 6.99 -1.76 -13.41
C ALA A 601 7.63 -1.82 -12.03
N ALA A 602 7.77 -3.01 -11.45
CA ALA A 602 8.52 -3.20 -10.22
C ALA A 602 9.29 -4.52 -10.22
N PHE A 603 10.43 -4.48 -9.55
CA PHE A 603 11.25 -5.63 -9.19
C PHE A 603 11.58 -5.53 -7.71
N GLY A 604 11.54 -6.65 -6.98
CA GLY A 604 11.97 -6.67 -5.59
C GLY A 604 12.37 -8.05 -5.12
N GLN A 605 13.35 -8.08 -4.22
CA GLN A 605 13.72 -9.26 -3.47
C GLN A 605 13.28 -9.12 -2.01
N TYR A 606 12.71 -10.17 -1.46
CA TYR A 606 12.07 -10.20 -0.16
C TYR A 606 12.49 -11.42 0.61
N ARG A 607 12.31 -11.37 1.92
CA ARG A 607 12.76 -12.40 2.82
C ARG A 607 11.84 -12.51 4.03
N GLN A 608 11.71 -13.73 4.58
CA GLN A 608 10.91 -14.01 5.76
C GLN A 608 11.59 -15.08 6.61
N ALA A 609 11.72 -14.83 7.92
CA ALA A 609 12.21 -15.81 8.88
C ALA A 609 11.27 -17.00 9.02
N ALA A 610 11.81 -18.13 9.47
CA ALA A 610 11.00 -19.26 9.90
C ALA A 610 10.10 -18.87 11.07
N GLN A 611 8.92 -19.49 11.15
CA GLN A 611 8.00 -19.21 12.26
C GLN A 611 8.51 -19.83 13.57
N PRO A 612 8.28 -19.21 14.74
CA PRO A 612 8.77 -19.74 16.02
C PRO A 612 8.33 -21.19 16.31
N GLN A 613 7.12 -21.58 15.89
CA GLN A 613 6.61 -22.94 16.05
C GLN A 613 7.34 -23.99 15.20
N ASP A 614 8.04 -23.58 14.14
CA ASP A 614 8.80 -24.42 13.23
C ASP A 614 10.22 -24.69 13.73
N LEU A 615 10.67 -23.95 14.73
CA LEU A 615 12.00 -24.04 15.32
C LEU A 615 12.09 -25.06 16.47
N SER A 616 11.06 -25.88 16.68
CA SER A 616 11.07 -26.99 17.62
C SER A 616 12.08 -28.07 17.23
N ALA A 617 12.83 -28.61 18.18
CA ALA A 617 13.71 -29.72 17.96
C ALA A 617 12.98 -31.05 17.70
N SER A 618 11.72 -31.19 18.22
CA SER A 618 10.95 -32.43 18.05
C SER A 618 9.96 -32.33 16.86
N PHE A 619 9.43 -31.15 16.57
CA PHE A 619 8.37 -30.99 15.58
C PHE A 619 8.80 -30.21 14.33
N GLY A 620 10.00 -29.66 14.32
CA GLY A 620 10.49 -28.78 13.28
C GLY A 620 11.98 -28.94 13.01
N ASN A 621 12.66 -27.81 12.95
CA ASN A 621 14.10 -27.76 12.78
C ASN A 621 14.64 -26.42 13.33
N PRO A 622 15.46 -26.45 14.40
CA PRO A 622 16.04 -25.25 15.01
C PRO A 622 17.01 -24.48 14.09
N THR A 623 17.44 -25.08 12.98
CA THR A 623 18.40 -24.46 12.04
C THR A 623 17.79 -23.99 10.74
N LEU A 624 16.45 -23.85 10.67
CA LEU A 624 15.78 -23.32 9.49
C LEU A 624 16.31 -21.94 9.14
N GLN A 625 16.58 -21.75 7.86
CA GLN A 625 16.97 -20.48 7.27
C GLN A 625 15.73 -19.70 6.82
N SER A 626 15.91 -18.42 6.53
CA SER A 626 14.85 -17.60 5.98
C SER A 626 14.48 -18.00 4.57
N ALA A 627 13.20 -18.03 4.28
CA ALA A 627 12.68 -18.15 2.92
C ALA A 627 12.86 -16.82 2.16
N ARG A 628 12.93 -16.90 0.84
CA ARG A 628 13.16 -15.76 -0.06
C ARG A 628 12.08 -15.71 -1.11
N ALA A 629 11.77 -14.49 -1.61
CA ALA A 629 10.91 -14.29 -2.77
C ALA A 629 11.49 -13.24 -3.70
N THR A 630 11.33 -13.47 -5.00
CA THR A 630 11.59 -12.48 -6.05
C THR A 630 10.29 -12.16 -6.75
N GLN A 631 9.97 -10.87 -6.83
CA GLN A 631 8.75 -10.37 -7.44
C GLN A 631 9.06 -9.51 -8.66
N LEU A 632 8.32 -9.73 -9.74
CA LEU A 632 8.35 -8.96 -10.97
C LEU A 632 6.91 -8.52 -11.30
N LEU A 633 6.72 -7.25 -11.55
CA LEU A 633 5.43 -6.66 -11.86
C LEU A 633 5.56 -5.73 -13.07
N PHE A 634 4.56 -5.79 -13.93
CA PHE A 634 4.39 -4.84 -15.02
C PHE A 634 2.92 -4.52 -15.20
N GLY A 635 2.58 -3.26 -15.41
CA GLY A 635 1.19 -2.89 -15.55
C GLY A 635 0.99 -1.49 -16.12
N GLY A 636 -0.29 -1.10 -16.19
CA GLY A 636 -0.70 0.21 -16.63
C GLY A 636 -1.96 0.70 -15.92
N ALA A 637 -2.08 2.00 -15.82
CA ALA A 637 -3.27 2.70 -15.40
C ALA A 637 -3.76 3.57 -16.55
N PHE A 638 -5.05 3.48 -16.86
CA PHE A 638 -5.71 4.11 -17.99
C PHE A 638 -6.92 4.89 -17.47
N GLU A 639 -6.87 6.21 -17.57
CA GLU A 639 -8.01 7.10 -17.28
C GLU A 639 -8.94 7.11 -18.51
N LEU A 640 -10.01 6.31 -18.47
CA LEU A 640 -10.96 6.20 -19.56
C LEU A 640 -11.80 7.48 -19.71
N ASN A 641 -12.19 8.06 -18.58
CA ASN A 641 -12.77 9.38 -18.46
C ASN A 641 -12.48 9.95 -17.06
N ARG A 642 -13.06 11.13 -16.69
CA ARG A 642 -12.80 11.80 -15.41
C ARG A 642 -13.11 10.95 -14.17
N ASN A 643 -14.05 10.00 -14.29
CA ASN A 643 -14.55 9.22 -13.17
C ASN A 643 -14.26 7.71 -13.31
N ILE A 644 -13.76 7.25 -14.44
CA ILE A 644 -13.53 5.82 -14.70
C ILE A 644 -12.08 5.58 -15.03
N SER A 645 -11.44 4.72 -14.24
CA SER A 645 -10.08 4.25 -14.48
C SER A 645 -10.04 2.73 -14.64
N LEU A 646 -9.08 2.25 -15.42
CA LEU A 646 -8.76 0.84 -15.57
C LEU A 646 -7.29 0.65 -15.19
N GLU A 647 -7.02 -0.18 -14.20
CA GLU A 647 -5.68 -0.63 -13.89
C GLU A 647 -5.50 -2.09 -14.27
N THR A 648 -4.35 -2.40 -14.86
CA THR A 648 -3.96 -3.78 -15.19
C THR A 648 -2.58 -4.06 -14.64
N THR A 649 -2.36 -5.28 -14.11
CA THR A 649 -1.05 -5.68 -13.62
C THR A 649 -0.80 -7.15 -13.94
N VAL A 650 0.30 -7.42 -14.63
CA VAL A 650 0.88 -8.76 -14.78
C VAL A 650 1.92 -8.93 -13.69
N PHE A 651 1.91 -10.06 -13.01
CA PHE A 651 2.85 -10.32 -11.93
C PHE A 651 3.42 -11.73 -12.00
N ARG A 652 4.62 -11.87 -11.45
CA ARG A 652 5.27 -13.15 -11.20
C ARG A 652 6.05 -13.07 -9.89
N THR A 653 5.78 -14.00 -8.99
CA THR A 653 6.52 -14.22 -7.75
C THR A 653 7.13 -15.60 -7.78
N THR A 654 8.39 -15.72 -7.42
CA THR A 654 9.05 -17.01 -7.17
C THR A 654 9.58 -17.01 -5.75
N SER A 655 9.44 -18.14 -5.05
CA SER A 655 9.91 -18.30 -3.67
C SER A 655 10.78 -19.54 -3.56
N ASP A 656 11.79 -19.47 -2.74
CA ASP A 656 12.70 -20.57 -2.44
C ASP A 656 12.99 -20.66 -0.94
N GLY A 657 13.53 -21.80 -0.51
CA GLY A 657 13.86 -22.02 0.90
C GLY A 657 12.64 -22.14 1.81
N LEU A 658 11.46 -22.46 1.27
CA LEU A 658 10.25 -22.61 2.08
C LEU A 658 10.37 -23.82 3.02
N PRO A 659 9.95 -23.67 4.31
CA PRO A 659 9.91 -24.78 5.24
C PRO A 659 8.86 -25.82 4.81
N VAL A 660 9.29 -27.03 4.54
CA VAL A 660 8.45 -28.18 4.18
C VAL A 660 8.77 -29.38 5.05
N ARG A 661 7.89 -30.38 5.11
CA ARG A 661 8.19 -31.62 5.79
C ARG A 661 9.36 -32.31 5.11
N ASN A 662 10.23 -32.86 5.93
CA ASN A 662 11.34 -33.69 5.42
C ASN A 662 10.76 -34.89 4.64
N PRO A 663 11.14 -35.12 3.38
CA PRO A 663 10.62 -36.21 2.57
C PRO A 663 11.14 -37.60 2.99
N SER A 664 12.16 -37.64 3.83
CA SER A 664 12.66 -38.89 4.37
C SER A 664 11.65 -39.57 5.27
N SER A 665 11.46 -40.88 5.11
CA SER A 665 10.63 -41.68 6.00
C SER A 665 11.23 -41.83 7.41
N SER A 666 12.54 -41.54 7.54
CA SER A 666 13.27 -41.53 8.81
C SER A 666 14.17 -40.30 8.85
N PRO A 667 13.62 -39.12 9.08
CA PRO A 667 14.41 -37.91 9.13
C PRO A 667 15.40 -37.95 10.29
N LEU A 668 16.56 -37.32 10.11
CA LEU A 668 17.47 -37.09 11.21
C LEU A 668 16.79 -36.31 12.34
N ILE A 669 17.30 -36.49 13.55
CA ILE A 669 16.84 -35.80 14.75
C ILE A 669 16.88 -34.26 14.49
N ALA A 670 15.85 -33.57 14.90
CA ALA A 670 15.66 -32.12 14.71
C ALA A 670 15.64 -31.68 13.22
N GLN A 671 15.19 -32.55 12.34
CA GLN A 671 15.00 -32.31 10.92
C GLN A 671 13.62 -32.77 10.42
N ALA A 672 12.59 -32.59 11.25
CA ALA A 672 11.20 -32.83 10.81
C ALA A 672 10.77 -31.88 9.68
N LEU A 673 11.39 -30.68 9.62
CA LEU A 673 11.25 -29.70 8.56
C LEU A 673 12.60 -29.41 7.91
N VAL A 674 12.57 -29.06 6.62
CA VAL A 674 13.73 -28.64 5.82
C VAL A 674 13.39 -27.44 4.94
N ASN A 675 14.40 -26.64 4.56
CA ASN A 675 14.25 -25.54 3.61
C ASN A 675 14.29 -26.02 2.15
N GLY A 676 13.48 -27.02 1.79
CA GLY A 676 13.49 -27.66 0.46
C GLY A 676 12.39 -27.15 -0.48
N GLY A 677 11.42 -26.43 0.05
CA GLY A 677 10.25 -26.01 -0.70
C GLY A 677 10.54 -24.86 -1.65
N GLU A 678 9.91 -24.92 -2.83
CA GLU A 678 9.89 -23.84 -3.80
C GLU A 678 8.44 -23.48 -4.17
N GLY A 679 8.21 -22.21 -4.48
CA GLY A 679 6.91 -21.72 -4.88
C GLY A 679 7.00 -20.80 -6.09
N ARG A 680 5.89 -20.74 -6.84
CA ARG A 680 5.69 -19.71 -7.87
C ARG A 680 4.23 -19.31 -7.93
N SER A 681 4.00 -18.03 -8.11
CA SER A 681 2.68 -17.45 -8.37
C SER A 681 2.79 -16.48 -9.51
N TYR A 682 1.89 -16.53 -10.46
CA TYR A 682 1.86 -15.63 -11.61
C TYR A 682 0.44 -15.43 -12.10
N GLY A 683 0.19 -14.28 -12.70
CA GLY A 683 -1.14 -13.97 -13.15
C GLY A 683 -1.30 -12.56 -13.68
N VAL A 684 -2.55 -12.21 -13.92
CA VAL A 684 -2.98 -10.89 -14.38
C VAL A 684 -4.14 -10.44 -13.50
N GLN A 685 -4.12 -9.19 -13.07
CA GLN A 685 -5.23 -8.57 -12.37
C GLN A 685 -5.72 -7.32 -13.12
N PHE A 686 -7.02 -7.06 -13.01
CA PHE A 686 -7.71 -5.91 -13.58
C PHE A 686 -8.53 -5.24 -12.47
N LEU A 687 -8.52 -3.91 -12.46
CA LEU A 687 -9.40 -3.10 -11.63
C LEU A 687 -10.03 -2.02 -12.49
N LEU A 688 -11.31 -2.17 -12.79
CA LEU A 688 -12.12 -1.12 -13.39
C LEU A 688 -12.84 -0.39 -12.26
N ARG A 689 -12.52 0.86 -12.02
CA ARG A 689 -13.04 1.67 -10.92
C ARG A 689 -13.81 2.87 -11.44
N HIS A 690 -14.97 3.10 -10.85
CA HIS A 690 -15.72 4.34 -10.97
C HIS A 690 -15.61 5.09 -9.65
N GLU A 691 -14.93 6.24 -9.68
CA GLU A 691 -14.81 7.13 -8.53
C GLU A 691 -16.16 7.70 -8.12
N LEU A 692 -16.27 8.15 -6.89
CA LEU A 692 -17.52 8.72 -6.41
C LEU A 692 -17.92 9.94 -7.24
N ALA A 693 -19.03 9.80 -7.95
CA ALA A 693 -19.62 10.88 -8.75
C ALA A 693 -21.14 10.75 -8.76
N LYS A 694 -21.84 11.85 -8.52
CA LYS A 694 -23.33 11.89 -8.49
C LYS A 694 -23.94 10.82 -7.56
N GLY A 695 -23.31 10.60 -6.41
CA GLY A 695 -23.76 9.61 -5.42
C GLY A 695 -23.45 8.15 -5.75
N PHE A 696 -22.84 7.84 -6.90
CA PHE A 696 -22.46 6.49 -7.32
C PHE A 696 -20.96 6.28 -7.21
N PHE A 697 -20.54 5.16 -6.64
CA PHE A 697 -19.20 4.64 -6.77
C PHE A 697 -19.22 3.11 -6.88
N GLY A 698 -18.16 2.52 -7.43
CA GLY A 698 -18.03 1.09 -7.50
C GLY A 698 -16.82 0.63 -8.29
N TRP A 699 -16.57 -0.67 -8.29
CA TRP A 699 -15.51 -1.27 -9.09
C TRP A 699 -15.78 -2.72 -9.44
N VAL A 700 -15.07 -3.16 -10.45
CA VAL A 700 -14.93 -4.57 -10.81
C VAL A 700 -13.46 -4.93 -10.70
N ALA A 701 -13.14 -5.83 -9.78
CA ALA A 701 -11.79 -6.37 -9.59
C ALA A 701 -11.79 -7.83 -10.10
N TYR A 702 -10.90 -8.15 -11.04
CA TYR A 702 -10.78 -9.49 -11.57
C TYR A 702 -9.32 -9.92 -11.61
N THR A 703 -9.04 -11.10 -11.07
CA THR A 703 -7.69 -11.67 -11.05
C THR A 703 -7.73 -13.07 -11.63
N ILE A 704 -6.85 -13.36 -12.57
CA ILE A 704 -6.54 -14.69 -13.06
C ILE A 704 -5.14 -15.00 -12.57
N LEU A 705 -5.00 -16.06 -11.78
CA LEU A 705 -3.70 -16.42 -11.22
C LEU A 705 -3.52 -17.94 -11.19
N ARG A 706 -2.26 -18.34 -11.09
CA ARG A 706 -1.86 -19.70 -10.76
C ARG A 706 -0.79 -19.67 -9.70
N SER A 707 -1.04 -20.36 -8.59
CA SER A 707 -0.10 -20.51 -7.49
C SER A 707 0.27 -21.99 -7.33
N GLU A 708 1.55 -22.28 -7.33
CA GLU A 708 2.09 -23.64 -7.34
C GLU A 708 3.24 -23.79 -6.35
N ARG A 709 3.39 -24.97 -5.81
CA ARG A 709 4.45 -25.36 -4.87
C ARG A 709 5.05 -26.70 -5.28
N LYS A 710 6.29 -26.92 -4.86
CA LYS A 710 6.94 -28.24 -4.81
C LYS A 710 7.69 -28.38 -3.50
N ASP A 711 7.78 -29.61 -2.98
CA ASP A 711 8.35 -29.87 -1.68
C ASP A 711 9.86 -30.15 -1.75
N ALA A 712 10.34 -30.65 -2.90
CA ALA A 712 11.76 -30.84 -3.19
C ALA A 712 12.11 -30.35 -4.61
N ALA A 713 13.37 -30.09 -4.86
CA ALA A 713 13.85 -29.65 -6.17
C ALA A 713 13.55 -30.65 -7.30
N SER A 714 13.53 -31.96 -6.98
CA SER A 714 13.19 -33.04 -7.89
C SER A 714 11.71 -33.16 -8.24
N ASP A 715 10.83 -32.54 -7.45
CA ASP A 715 9.38 -32.68 -7.59
C ASP A 715 8.82 -31.82 -8.73
N ALA A 716 7.72 -32.28 -9.31
CA ALA A 716 6.93 -31.43 -10.19
C ALA A 716 6.13 -30.39 -9.38
N TYR A 717 5.94 -29.21 -9.97
CA TYR A 717 5.07 -28.21 -9.40
C TYR A 717 3.61 -28.73 -9.37
N ARG A 718 2.94 -28.55 -8.25
CA ARG A 718 1.53 -28.82 -8.01
C ARG A 718 0.79 -27.54 -7.60
N LEU A 719 -0.53 -27.54 -7.74
CA LEU A 719 -1.33 -26.42 -7.22
C LEU A 719 -1.11 -26.26 -5.73
N PHE A 720 -0.99 -25.01 -5.31
CA PHE A 720 -0.88 -24.68 -3.90
C PHE A 720 -2.25 -24.65 -3.23
N ASP A 721 -2.31 -24.90 -1.96
CA ASP A 721 -3.54 -25.02 -1.16
C ASP A 721 -4.43 -23.77 -1.23
N PHE A 722 -3.83 -22.60 -1.48
CA PHE A 722 -4.49 -21.29 -1.60
C PHE A 722 -4.65 -20.82 -3.06
N ASP A 723 -4.42 -21.67 -4.05
CA ASP A 723 -4.69 -21.32 -5.44
C ASP A 723 -6.18 -21.12 -5.68
N GLN A 724 -6.57 -19.94 -6.13
CA GLN A 724 -7.89 -19.64 -6.68
C GLN A 724 -7.69 -19.02 -8.07
N THR A 725 -7.75 -19.84 -9.12
CA THR A 725 -7.39 -19.43 -10.48
C THR A 725 -8.17 -18.21 -10.96
N HIS A 726 -9.44 -18.10 -10.61
CA HIS A 726 -10.29 -16.97 -10.94
C HIS A 726 -10.86 -16.37 -9.66
N VAL A 727 -10.66 -15.08 -9.47
CA VAL A 727 -11.27 -14.29 -8.38
C VAL A 727 -11.88 -13.04 -9.00
N LEU A 728 -13.18 -12.89 -8.87
CA LEU A 728 -13.94 -11.73 -9.35
C LEU A 728 -14.71 -11.12 -8.18
N THR A 729 -14.60 -9.82 -8.00
CA THR A 729 -15.45 -9.03 -7.12
C THR A 729 -16.00 -7.84 -7.90
N ALA A 730 -17.31 -7.69 -7.88
CA ALA A 730 -17.97 -6.51 -8.43
C ALA A 730 -18.81 -5.87 -7.33
N LEU A 731 -18.66 -4.58 -7.12
CA LEU A 731 -19.43 -3.85 -6.13
C LEU A 731 -19.85 -2.48 -6.63
N ALA A 732 -20.99 -2.03 -6.13
CA ALA A 732 -21.55 -0.72 -6.41
C ALA A 732 -22.29 -0.19 -5.19
N SER A 733 -22.23 1.10 -4.98
CA SER A 733 -23.00 1.81 -3.97
C SER A 733 -23.59 3.09 -4.57
N TYR A 734 -24.82 3.38 -4.20
CA TYR A 734 -25.55 4.53 -4.72
C TYR A 734 -26.31 5.26 -3.61
N ASP A 735 -26.12 6.55 -3.54
CA ASP A 735 -26.93 7.44 -2.68
C ASP A 735 -28.28 7.73 -3.35
N LEU A 736 -29.34 7.21 -2.77
CA LEU A 736 -30.74 7.40 -3.24
C LEU A 736 -31.31 8.76 -2.84
N GLY A 737 -30.53 9.58 -2.14
CA GLY A 737 -30.98 10.85 -1.56
C GLY A 737 -31.79 10.67 -0.28
N LYS A 738 -32.06 11.80 0.39
CA LYS A 738 -32.78 11.86 1.67
C LYS A 738 -32.17 10.95 2.75
N GLY A 739 -30.84 10.67 2.67
CA GLY A 739 -30.09 9.83 3.59
C GLY A 739 -30.33 8.34 3.41
N PHE A 740 -30.80 7.87 2.26
CA PHE A 740 -30.86 6.46 1.91
C PHE A 740 -29.69 6.08 1.02
N ASP A 741 -28.99 5.00 1.37
CA ASP A 741 -27.91 4.40 0.60
C ASP A 741 -28.23 2.95 0.29
N ILE A 742 -27.92 2.51 -0.93
CA ILE A 742 -28.00 1.10 -1.35
C ILE A 742 -26.63 0.65 -1.82
N GLY A 743 -26.20 -0.52 -1.40
CA GLY A 743 -24.98 -1.19 -1.85
C GLY A 743 -25.26 -2.61 -2.34
N VAL A 744 -24.52 -3.04 -3.34
CA VAL A 744 -24.55 -4.41 -3.86
C VAL A 744 -23.14 -4.89 -4.05
N ARG A 745 -22.86 -6.16 -3.70
CA ARG A 745 -21.57 -6.81 -3.93
C ARG A 745 -21.80 -8.23 -4.48
N GLY A 746 -21.16 -8.55 -5.59
CA GLY A 746 -21.08 -9.90 -6.12
C GLY A 746 -19.65 -10.43 -6.03
N ARG A 747 -19.47 -11.66 -5.62
CA ARG A 747 -18.18 -12.37 -5.55
C ARG A 747 -18.24 -13.72 -6.26
N TYR A 748 -17.19 -14.03 -6.99
CA TYR A 748 -16.95 -15.34 -7.58
C TYR A 748 -15.49 -15.73 -7.32
N ALA A 749 -15.25 -16.97 -6.89
CA ALA A 749 -13.90 -17.52 -6.79
C ALA A 749 -13.87 -18.98 -7.17
N SER A 750 -12.82 -19.41 -7.88
CA SER A 750 -12.54 -20.83 -8.10
C SER A 750 -12.38 -21.56 -6.77
N GLY A 751 -12.87 -22.78 -6.68
CA GLY A 751 -12.71 -23.60 -5.49
C GLY A 751 -11.26 -23.93 -5.19
N TYR A 752 -10.96 -24.15 -3.91
CA TYR A 752 -9.63 -24.53 -3.46
C TYR A 752 -9.20 -25.90 -3.97
N PRO A 753 -7.91 -26.11 -4.26
CA PRO A 753 -7.34 -27.43 -4.55
C PRO A 753 -7.45 -28.35 -3.33
N ARG A 754 -7.70 -29.63 -3.58
CA ARG A 754 -7.74 -30.68 -2.57
C ARG A 754 -7.13 -31.96 -3.09
N THR A 755 -6.61 -32.74 -2.17
CA THR A 755 -6.11 -34.10 -2.43
C THR A 755 -7.27 -35.09 -2.33
N PRO A 756 -7.63 -35.80 -3.41
CA PRO A 756 -8.74 -36.74 -3.37
C PRO A 756 -8.36 -38.01 -2.60
N VAL A 757 -9.34 -38.65 -1.97
CA VAL A 757 -9.25 -40.05 -1.59
C VAL A 757 -9.69 -40.87 -2.81
N VAL A 758 -8.86 -41.77 -3.27
CA VAL A 758 -9.11 -42.64 -4.46
C VAL A 758 -9.50 -44.06 -4.11
N ASP A 759 -9.13 -44.51 -2.89
CA ASP A 759 -9.45 -45.83 -2.35
C ASP A 759 -9.30 -45.83 -0.84
N SER A 760 -9.63 -46.91 -0.16
CA SER A 760 -9.39 -47.11 1.28
C SER A 760 -9.14 -48.57 1.60
N TYR A 761 -8.44 -48.83 2.69
CA TYR A 761 -8.26 -50.17 3.21
C TYR A 761 -8.50 -50.19 4.72
N PHE A 762 -8.98 -51.36 5.23
CA PHE A 762 -9.16 -51.56 6.65
C PHE A 762 -7.82 -51.94 7.31
N ASP A 763 -7.32 -51.15 8.24
CA ASP A 763 -6.17 -51.50 9.09
C ASP A 763 -6.66 -52.20 10.35
N SER A 764 -6.41 -53.49 10.43
CA SER A 764 -6.81 -54.32 11.57
C SER A 764 -6.10 -53.98 12.87
N ARG A 765 -4.94 -53.28 12.83
CA ARG A 765 -4.21 -52.90 14.03
C ARG A 765 -4.85 -51.71 14.73
N SER A 766 -5.29 -50.75 13.98
CA SER A 766 -5.99 -49.58 14.49
C SER A 766 -7.53 -49.74 14.49
N ALA A 767 -8.05 -50.85 13.91
CA ALA A 767 -9.47 -51.11 13.70
C ALA A 767 -10.18 -49.94 12.96
N THR A 768 -9.50 -49.30 12.02
CA THR A 768 -9.99 -48.17 11.25
C THR A 768 -9.69 -48.29 9.79
N TYR A 769 -10.52 -47.65 8.95
CA TYR A 769 -10.19 -47.46 7.52
C TYR A 769 -9.15 -46.37 7.37
N GLN A 770 -8.18 -46.66 6.49
CA GLN A 770 -7.14 -45.68 6.09
C GLN A 770 -7.37 -45.25 4.66
N PRO A 771 -7.32 -43.95 4.33
CA PRO A 771 -7.54 -43.48 2.99
C PRO A 771 -6.28 -43.71 2.13
N VAL A 772 -6.51 -44.14 0.88
CA VAL A 772 -5.49 -44.09 -0.18
C VAL A 772 -5.67 -42.75 -0.90
N LEU A 773 -4.69 -41.91 -0.78
CA LEU A 773 -4.74 -40.56 -1.33
C LEU A 773 -4.28 -40.56 -2.79
N GLY A 774 -4.96 -39.81 -3.62
CA GLY A 774 -4.54 -39.50 -4.98
C GLY A 774 -3.43 -38.46 -5.05
N ALA A 775 -3.17 -37.92 -6.21
CA ALA A 775 -2.17 -36.89 -6.39
C ALA A 775 -2.52 -35.62 -5.56
N LYS A 776 -1.52 -35.03 -4.91
CA LYS A 776 -1.70 -33.84 -4.07
C LYS A 776 -2.37 -32.72 -4.85
N ASN A 777 -3.42 -32.14 -4.27
CA ASN A 777 -4.15 -30.97 -4.81
C ASN A 777 -4.62 -31.14 -6.26
N SER A 778 -4.94 -32.36 -6.68
CA SER A 778 -5.30 -32.69 -8.07
C SER A 778 -6.75 -32.42 -8.43
N ILE A 779 -7.63 -32.18 -7.45
CA ILE A 779 -9.03 -31.81 -7.67
C ILE A 779 -9.31 -30.47 -7.00
N ARG A 780 -10.45 -29.86 -7.37
CA ARG A 780 -10.97 -28.64 -6.71
C ARG A 780 -12.32 -28.91 -6.09
N ILE A 781 -12.61 -28.26 -4.97
CA ILE A 781 -14.00 -28.08 -4.53
C ILE A 781 -14.71 -27.19 -5.55
N PRO A 782 -16.06 -27.24 -5.64
CA PRO A 782 -16.82 -26.37 -6.53
C PRO A 782 -16.57 -24.88 -6.22
N GLU A 783 -16.88 -24.04 -7.19
CA GLU A 783 -16.71 -22.60 -7.11
C GLU A 783 -17.58 -21.94 -6.04
N PHE A 784 -17.07 -20.87 -5.49
CA PHE A 784 -17.76 -19.97 -4.56
C PHE A 784 -18.47 -18.84 -5.32
N VAL A 785 -19.75 -18.60 -5.02
CA VAL A 785 -20.52 -17.45 -5.52
C VAL A 785 -21.33 -16.85 -4.40
N GLU A 786 -21.27 -15.54 -4.24
CA GLU A 786 -21.98 -14.81 -3.21
C GLU A 786 -22.52 -13.49 -3.75
N LEU A 787 -23.73 -13.14 -3.36
CA LEU A 787 -24.35 -11.84 -3.64
C LEU A 787 -24.80 -11.24 -2.31
N ASP A 788 -24.42 -9.99 -2.06
CA ASP A 788 -24.76 -9.25 -0.85
C ASP A 788 -25.45 -7.95 -1.21
N VAL A 789 -26.35 -7.53 -0.34
CA VAL A 789 -27.12 -6.29 -0.49
C VAL A 789 -27.15 -5.57 0.84
N ARG A 790 -26.84 -4.28 0.81
CA ARG A 790 -26.94 -3.37 1.96
C ARG A 790 -27.95 -2.28 1.66
N LEU A 791 -28.81 -1.96 2.62
CA LEU A 791 -29.68 -0.79 2.63
C LEU A 791 -29.43 -0.06 3.94
N ALA A 792 -29.14 1.24 3.87
CA ALA A 792 -28.94 2.08 5.03
C ALA A 792 -29.81 3.33 4.97
N LYS A 793 -30.20 3.83 6.14
CA LYS A 793 -30.91 5.09 6.32
C LYS A 793 -30.23 5.89 7.39
N ARG A 794 -29.74 7.09 7.04
CA ARG A 794 -29.14 8.04 7.98
C ARG A 794 -30.13 9.16 8.29
N PHE A 795 -30.41 9.35 9.54
CA PHE A 795 -31.20 10.44 10.10
C PHE A 795 -30.24 11.47 10.69
N LYS A 796 -30.28 12.70 10.21
CA LYS A 796 -29.46 13.80 10.71
C LYS A 796 -30.29 14.62 11.72
N PHE A 797 -29.71 14.87 12.89
CA PHE A 797 -30.24 15.78 13.94
C PHE A 797 -29.29 16.97 14.07
N GLN A 798 -29.61 17.95 14.89
CA GLN A 798 -28.79 19.17 15.04
C GLN A 798 -27.32 18.90 15.41
N SER A 799 -27.08 17.98 16.35
CA SER A 799 -25.73 17.67 16.86
C SER A 799 -25.39 16.17 16.81
N SER A 800 -26.20 15.38 16.16
CA SER A 800 -25.99 13.93 16.10
C SER A 800 -26.59 13.31 14.84
N ALA A 801 -26.21 12.09 14.54
CA ALA A 801 -26.77 11.31 13.44
C ALA A 801 -27.08 9.89 13.91
N LEU A 802 -28.15 9.31 13.39
CA LEU A 802 -28.53 7.92 13.63
C LEU A 802 -28.57 7.21 12.27
N GLU A 803 -27.75 6.20 12.10
CA GLU A 803 -27.78 5.30 10.96
C GLU A 803 -28.44 3.98 11.37
N ILE A 804 -29.39 3.52 10.57
CA ILE A 804 -29.98 2.18 10.66
C ILE A 804 -29.67 1.48 9.34
N TYR A 805 -29.10 0.28 9.40
CA TYR A 805 -28.78 -0.46 8.21
C TYR A 805 -29.18 -1.93 8.30
N LEU A 806 -29.47 -2.50 7.15
CA LEU A 806 -29.63 -3.94 6.94
C LEU A 806 -28.63 -4.37 5.88
N ASP A 807 -27.67 -5.20 6.25
CA ASP A 807 -26.67 -5.79 5.36
C ASP A 807 -26.93 -7.31 5.28
N VAL A 808 -27.40 -7.77 4.13
CA VAL A 808 -27.74 -9.18 3.90
C VAL A 808 -26.64 -9.84 3.09
N GLN A 809 -25.87 -10.70 3.72
CA GLN A 809 -24.84 -11.50 3.05
C GLN A 809 -25.45 -12.79 2.50
N ASN A 810 -24.94 -13.22 1.34
CA ASN A 810 -25.42 -14.41 0.63
C ASN A 810 -26.95 -14.39 0.39
N VAL A 811 -27.46 -13.30 -0.20
CA VAL A 811 -28.91 -13.12 -0.47
C VAL A 811 -29.51 -14.28 -1.27
N SER A 812 -28.72 -14.88 -2.15
CA SER A 812 -29.11 -16.05 -2.94
C SER A 812 -29.25 -17.34 -2.12
N ASN A 813 -28.83 -17.32 -0.84
CA ASN A 813 -28.75 -18.49 0.04
C ASN A 813 -28.06 -19.69 -0.62
N ARG A 814 -27.05 -19.43 -1.46
CA ARG A 814 -26.28 -20.48 -2.14
C ARG A 814 -25.49 -21.28 -1.12
N LYS A 815 -25.56 -22.58 -1.23
CA LYS A 815 -24.79 -23.53 -0.44
C LYS A 815 -23.38 -23.64 -1.00
N ASN A 816 -22.52 -22.71 -0.64
CA ASN A 816 -21.13 -22.66 -1.12
C ASN A 816 -20.30 -23.79 -0.48
N PRO A 817 -19.70 -24.71 -1.26
CA PRO A 817 -18.84 -25.74 -0.71
C PRO A 817 -17.54 -25.16 -0.14
N GLU A 818 -17.15 -25.62 1.04
CA GLU A 818 -15.92 -25.17 1.74
C GLU A 818 -14.90 -26.29 1.88
N GLU A 819 -15.35 -27.53 2.04
CA GLU A 819 -14.48 -28.68 2.26
C GLU A 819 -15.15 -29.98 1.78
N ILE A 820 -14.33 -31.02 1.55
CA ILE A 820 -14.79 -32.37 1.24
C ILE A 820 -14.70 -33.22 2.50
N ALA A 821 -15.84 -33.72 2.98
CA ALA A 821 -15.91 -34.67 4.08
C ALA A 821 -16.23 -36.06 3.53
N TYR A 822 -15.65 -37.07 4.16
CA TYR A 822 -15.84 -38.47 3.82
C TYR A 822 -16.57 -39.21 4.96
N ASN A 823 -17.23 -40.30 4.64
CA ASN A 823 -17.70 -41.24 5.64
C ASN A 823 -16.54 -42.09 6.22
N ALA A 824 -16.83 -42.96 7.20
CA ALA A 824 -15.79 -43.68 7.97
C ALA A 824 -14.92 -44.62 7.14
N ASP A 825 -15.45 -45.17 6.05
CA ASP A 825 -14.76 -46.08 5.13
C ASP A 825 -14.21 -45.38 3.87
N TYR A 826 -14.38 -44.07 3.77
CA TYR A 826 -13.97 -43.19 2.64
C TYR A 826 -14.63 -43.54 1.30
N THR A 827 -15.69 -44.34 1.29
CA THR A 827 -16.40 -44.72 0.05
C THR A 827 -17.36 -43.64 -0.46
N GLN A 828 -17.84 -42.77 0.45
CA GLN A 828 -18.78 -41.70 0.13
C GLN A 828 -18.20 -40.36 0.51
N ARG A 829 -18.42 -39.37 -0.32
CA ARG A 829 -18.02 -37.97 -0.06
C ARG A 829 -19.23 -37.05 -0.06
N ARG A 830 -19.15 -35.98 0.76
CA ARG A 830 -20.08 -34.86 0.76
C ARG A 830 -19.30 -33.56 0.88
N TYR A 831 -19.94 -32.46 0.48
CA TYR A 831 -19.38 -31.14 0.72
C TYR A 831 -19.89 -30.60 2.07
N ILE A 832 -19.01 -29.96 2.82
CA ILE A 832 -19.41 -29.11 3.94
C ILE A 832 -19.79 -27.76 3.36
N GLU A 833 -21.02 -27.32 3.68
CA GLU A 833 -21.59 -26.07 3.18
C GLU A 833 -21.10 -24.89 4.03
N GLY A 834 -20.90 -23.75 3.37
CA GLY A 834 -20.57 -22.46 3.99
C GLY A 834 -21.74 -21.83 4.73
N LEU A 835 -21.57 -20.58 5.10
CA LEU A 835 -22.61 -19.81 5.80
C LEU A 835 -23.84 -19.64 4.91
N PRO A 836 -25.05 -19.84 5.46
CA PRO A 836 -26.30 -19.53 4.77
C PRO A 836 -26.48 -18.02 4.62
N ILE A 837 -27.64 -17.59 4.18
CA ILE A 837 -28.03 -16.19 4.19
C ILE A 837 -27.88 -15.61 5.61
N LEU A 838 -27.19 -14.50 5.73
CA LEU A 838 -26.91 -13.83 7.00
C LEU A 838 -27.39 -12.38 6.96
N PRO A 839 -28.59 -12.06 7.48
CA PRO A 839 -29.04 -10.69 7.61
C PRO A 839 -28.44 -10.02 8.86
N VAL A 840 -27.70 -8.94 8.68
CA VAL A 840 -27.11 -8.16 9.76
C VAL A 840 -27.86 -6.81 9.86
N LEU A 841 -28.72 -6.70 10.84
CA LEU A 841 -29.38 -5.44 11.20
C LEU A 841 -28.50 -4.69 12.20
N GLY A 842 -28.24 -3.42 11.95
CA GLY A 842 -27.41 -2.60 12.81
C GLY A 842 -27.93 -1.17 12.98
N VAL A 843 -27.53 -0.57 14.09
CA VAL A 843 -27.82 0.82 14.46
C VAL A 843 -26.51 1.47 14.89
N LYS A 844 -26.22 2.65 14.35
CA LYS A 844 -25.05 3.44 14.76
C LYS A 844 -25.52 4.87 15.06
N TRP A 845 -25.17 5.36 16.23
CA TRP A 845 -25.38 6.72 16.68
C TRP A 845 -24.05 7.47 16.71
N GLU A 846 -24.02 8.68 16.17
CA GLU A 846 -22.84 9.57 16.09
C GLU A 846 -23.22 10.94 16.67
N PHE A 847 -22.32 11.58 17.45
CA PHE A 847 -22.55 12.89 18.08
C PHE A 847 -21.29 13.74 18.14
#